data_2730ee666b5acd6d71eed51dae145e84
#
_entry.id   2730ee666b5acd6d71eed51dae145e84
#
_cell.length_a   1.000
_cell.length_b   1.000
_cell.length_c   1.000
_cell.angle_alpha   90.00
_cell.angle_beta   90.00
_cell.angle_gamma   90.00
#
_symmetry.space_group_name_H-M   'P 1'
#
loop_
_entity.id
_entity.type
_entity.pdbx_description
1 polymer ?
#
loop_
_entity_poly.entity_id
_entity_poly.type
_entity_poly.pdbx_seq_one_letter_code
_entity_poly.pdbx_strand_id
1 'polypeptide(L)'
;LAGAGTGKTTVLVCRAGYLMRYQHIHPRNILLVTFTKKASEEMKQRISNLPGTEHGGQVHASTFHALFLYLLRSRHYTQEVIGNERYKQIILKQIQREMNIYDPYDAETLLAKLSHYKLNQKDIRELPQKSKSEKEVRDILLKYEEWKRMNHKMDFDDILTEAHQLLLGNPNLLTSLQHRFQYVMVDEFQDTNLVQYELIKLIAAHRNLFVVGDDDQTIYTFNGARNEFILDFDEEFPDAKVVTLKENYRSDAYIIGLGNEVIGRNEHRRKKELIATKIEGQKPLYSRPATADEEAVWITEEIQRLIGEGYTYRDMTVLHRTMSSGRAVFEQLLLKEIPFTPYNQKDSLFYENWTVKPVVDYLRLSIVPRNFPAMESILPTLFIRRDRGMAHILEEEQKERKKYPLIHLTTLSGLKPFQVKNIKERMKFLKAIGDQSPETAIKRIRKEFYHQYIDAKESHVVTEQKELIKEMLDELEGSAKRFETISSFITFIDEMKAKYEEIYSNQRGKDTDSVSLMTIHRSKGLEFPVVFLIGAIEGNLPHSSALNANKLEDKVYKDPNQKEKVSGAVEEERRLAYVAITRAKERLFISSPAYYQGEQRKCSRFISDLFKQVPHVDEPKISKKARSGKMSKILAWVCTSPGCIAWQRPETHEDTDSKVCPLCSSSMKLGEKEIME
;
A
#
# COMPACT_ATOMS: atom_id res chain seq x y z
N LEU A 1 9.21 24.07 13.59
CA LEU A 1 9.18 23.55 12.21
C LEU A 1 10.51 22.94 11.84
N ALA A 2 10.52 21.75 11.28
CA ALA A 2 11.77 21.04 11.09
C ALA A 2 11.67 20.16 9.81
N GLY A 3 12.40 20.53 8.78
CA GLY A 3 12.42 19.81 7.52
C GLY A 3 12.94 18.36 7.63
N ALA A 4 12.93 17.64 6.50
CA ALA A 4 13.50 16.31 6.45
C ALA A 4 14.97 16.31 6.87
N GLY A 5 15.40 15.37 7.70
CA GLY A 5 16.82 15.21 8.07
C GLY A 5 17.42 16.32 8.94
N THR A 6 16.62 17.24 9.50
CA THR A 6 17.08 18.36 10.34
C THR A 6 17.19 18.04 11.84
N GLY A 7 17.00 16.78 12.23
CA GLY A 7 17.13 16.35 13.61
C GLY A 7 15.90 16.54 14.50
N LYS A 8 14.67 16.48 13.93
CA LYS A 8 13.40 16.53 14.69
C LYS A 8 13.43 15.73 16.01
N THR A 9 13.70 14.44 15.90
CA THR A 9 13.78 13.53 17.04
C THR A 9 14.86 13.92 18.04
N THR A 10 16.00 14.39 17.54
CA THR A 10 17.11 14.86 18.39
C THR A 10 16.70 16.06 19.25
N VAL A 11 15.98 17.02 18.67
CA VAL A 11 15.50 18.20 19.42
C VAL A 11 14.49 17.80 20.49
N LEU A 12 13.57 16.86 20.22
CA LEU A 12 12.66 16.32 21.24
C LEU A 12 13.43 15.66 22.40
N VAL A 13 14.40 14.81 22.07
CA VAL A 13 15.25 14.12 23.06
C VAL A 13 16.04 15.13 23.89
N CYS A 14 16.68 16.11 23.25
CA CYS A 14 17.42 17.17 23.93
C CYS A 14 16.51 18.05 24.81
N ARG A 15 15.29 18.36 24.35
CA ARG A 15 14.31 19.12 25.14
C ARG A 15 13.91 18.37 26.40
N ALA A 16 13.61 17.07 26.30
CA ALA A 16 13.32 16.23 27.47
C ALA A 16 14.49 16.19 28.43
N GLY A 17 15.72 16.01 27.93
CA GLY A 17 16.95 16.06 28.74
C GLY A 17 17.15 17.40 29.43
N TYR A 18 16.91 18.51 28.73
CA TYR A 18 16.98 19.85 29.31
C TYR A 18 15.99 20.06 30.48
N LEU A 19 14.73 19.64 30.27
CA LEU A 19 13.69 19.71 31.30
C LEU A 19 14.08 18.95 32.56
N MET A 20 14.64 17.76 32.45
CA MET A 20 15.07 16.95 33.58
C MET A 20 16.31 17.52 34.25
N ARG A 21 17.35 17.89 33.49
CA ARG A 21 18.66 18.25 34.00
C ARG A 21 18.72 19.69 34.58
N TYR A 22 18.11 20.62 33.85
CA TYR A 22 18.25 22.05 34.16
C TYR A 22 17.00 22.67 34.79
N GLN A 23 15.81 22.11 34.45
CA GLN A 23 14.56 22.57 35.08
C GLN A 23 14.10 21.67 36.22
N HIS A 24 14.87 20.60 36.51
CA HIS A 24 14.60 19.65 37.58
C HIS A 24 13.20 19.01 37.50
N ILE A 25 12.64 18.86 36.27
CA ILE A 25 11.34 18.24 36.06
C ILE A 25 11.48 16.75 36.24
N HIS A 26 10.61 16.17 37.04
CA HIS A 26 10.57 14.72 37.20
C HIS A 26 10.20 14.03 35.88
N PRO A 27 10.91 12.99 35.39
CA PRO A 27 10.68 12.37 34.08
C PRO A 27 9.25 11.85 33.90
N ARG A 28 8.56 11.42 34.95
CA ARG A 28 7.15 11.00 34.91
C ARG A 28 6.16 12.13 34.59
N ASN A 29 6.59 13.38 34.68
CA ASN A 29 5.79 14.55 34.36
C ASN A 29 5.94 14.99 32.90
N ILE A 30 6.77 14.27 32.13
CA ILE A 30 6.98 14.51 30.72
C ILE A 30 6.22 13.43 29.92
N LEU A 31 5.29 13.87 29.09
CA LEU A 31 4.61 13.04 28.08
C LEU A 31 5.23 13.30 26.72
N LEU A 32 5.63 12.25 26.02
CA LEU A 32 6.11 12.29 24.65
C LEU A 32 5.24 11.37 23.78
N VAL A 33 4.59 11.95 22.79
CA VAL A 33 3.68 11.23 21.91
C VAL A 33 4.27 11.14 20.51
N THR A 34 4.25 9.93 19.91
CA THR A 34 4.74 9.66 18.57
C THR A 34 3.73 8.84 17.76
N PHE A 35 3.96 8.66 16.46
CA PHE A 35 3.08 7.87 15.60
C PHE A 35 3.39 6.37 15.60
N THR A 36 4.62 5.96 15.92
CA THR A 36 5.02 4.55 15.88
C THR A 36 5.61 4.06 17.20
N LYS A 37 5.34 2.80 17.53
CA LYS A 37 5.91 2.16 18.73
C LYS A 37 7.43 2.17 18.70
N LYS A 38 8.03 1.88 17.53
CA LYS A 38 9.49 1.91 17.35
C LYS A 38 10.09 3.28 17.68
N ALA A 39 9.47 4.37 17.20
CA ALA A 39 9.92 5.73 17.51
C ALA A 39 9.83 6.04 19.01
N SER A 40 8.76 5.62 19.70
CA SER A 40 8.62 5.83 21.14
C SER A 40 9.67 5.09 21.95
N GLU A 41 10.01 3.86 21.58
CA GLU A 41 11.05 3.05 22.21
C GLU A 41 12.45 3.66 21.98
N GLU A 42 12.73 4.05 20.73
CA GLU A 42 13.99 4.70 20.36
C GLU A 42 14.20 6.04 21.12
N MET A 43 13.18 6.89 21.20
CA MET A 43 13.25 8.14 21.95
C MET A 43 13.52 7.90 23.42
N LYS A 44 12.85 6.93 24.02
CA LYS A 44 13.05 6.53 25.40
C LYS A 44 14.51 6.12 25.67
N GLN A 45 15.05 5.29 24.79
CA GLN A 45 16.44 4.84 24.87
C GLN A 45 17.42 6.01 24.70
N ARG A 46 17.18 6.87 23.70
CA ARG A 46 18.03 8.06 23.48
C ARG A 46 18.02 9.01 24.66
N ILE A 47 16.85 9.27 25.27
CA ILE A 47 16.73 10.10 26.47
C ILE A 47 17.51 9.48 27.64
N SER A 48 17.39 8.17 27.87
CA SER A 48 18.10 7.48 28.96
C SER A 48 19.62 7.49 28.79
N ASN A 49 20.11 7.60 27.56
CA ASN A 49 21.54 7.67 27.26
C ASN A 49 22.14 9.07 27.30
N LEU A 50 21.32 10.10 27.55
CA LEU A 50 21.85 11.44 27.73
C LEU A 50 22.60 11.57 29.07
N PRO A 51 23.74 12.26 29.13
CA PRO A 51 24.46 12.49 30.40
C PRO A 51 23.58 13.21 31.43
N GLY A 52 23.51 12.68 32.62
CA GLY A 52 22.72 13.27 33.73
C GLY A 52 21.22 13.05 33.64
N THR A 53 20.79 12.02 32.92
CA THR A 53 19.38 11.60 32.80
C THR A 53 19.21 10.11 33.13
N GLU A 54 19.83 9.65 34.22
CA GLU A 54 19.84 8.23 34.63
C GLU A 54 18.42 7.65 34.81
N HIS A 55 17.42 8.50 35.07
CA HIS A 55 16.02 8.15 35.19
C HIS A 55 15.20 8.44 33.92
N GLY A 56 15.83 8.77 32.79
CA GLY A 56 15.17 9.13 31.52
C GLY A 56 14.21 8.07 30.97
N GLY A 57 14.45 6.80 31.29
CA GLY A 57 13.55 5.71 30.97
C GLY A 57 12.16 5.78 31.62
N GLN A 58 11.96 6.65 32.62
CA GLN A 58 10.67 6.92 33.27
C GLN A 58 9.83 7.97 32.53
N VAL A 59 10.37 8.64 31.51
CA VAL A 59 9.58 9.49 30.61
C VAL A 59 8.46 8.66 29.98
N HIS A 60 7.25 9.21 29.99
CA HIS A 60 6.13 8.52 29.36
C HIS A 60 6.16 8.77 27.85
N ALA A 61 6.86 7.90 27.11
CA ALA A 61 6.87 7.92 25.65
C ALA A 61 5.97 6.80 25.11
N SER A 62 5.00 7.15 24.26
CA SER A 62 4.04 6.20 23.68
C SER A 62 3.43 6.73 22.38
N THR A 63 2.67 5.87 21.68
CA THR A 63 1.80 6.33 20.60
C THR A 63 0.48 6.85 21.17
N PHE A 64 -0.25 7.67 20.38
CA PHE A 64 -1.61 8.11 20.74
C PHE A 64 -2.51 6.94 21.17
N HIS A 65 -2.64 5.93 20.34
CA HIS A 65 -3.51 4.79 20.63
C HIS A 65 -3.07 4.02 21.88
N ALA A 66 -1.77 3.84 22.11
CA ALA A 66 -1.28 3.12 23.28
C ALA A 66 -1.56 3.90 24.57
N LEU A 67 -1.34 5.22 24.56
CA LEU A 67 -1.62 6.10 25.70
C LEU A 67 -3.12 6.03 26.07
N PHE A 68 -3.99 6.24 25.10
CA PHE A 68 -5.42 6.34 25.37
C PHE A 68 -6.07 4.97 25.60
N LEU A 69 -5.59 3.90 24.98
CA LEU A 69 -6.02 2.56 25.33
C LEU A 69 -5.65 2.21 26.78
N TYR A 70 -4.43 2.55 27.23
CA TYR A 70 -4.04 2.37 28.62
C TYR A 70 -4.96 3.16 29.58
N LEU A 71 -5.29 4.42 29.22
CA LEU A 71 -6.21 5.24 30.00
C LEU A 71 -7.60 4.58 30.10
N LEU A 72 -8.18 4.13 28.99
CA LEU A 72 -9.47 3.45 28.94
C LEU A 72 -9.44 2.16 29.78
N ARG A 73 -8.39 1.35 29.66
CA ARG A 73 -8.22 0.12 30.45
C ARG A 73 -8.19 0.41 31.96
N SER A 74 -7.52 1.49 32.37
CA SER A 74 -7.49 1.93 33.77
C SER A 74 -8.86 2.37 34.31
N ARG A 75 -9.85 2.55 33.43
CA ARG A 75 -11.23 2.97 33.74
C ARG A 75 -12.26 1.89 33.40
N HIS A 76 -11.82 0.62 33.37
CA HIS A 76 -12.67 -0.56 33.18
C HIS A 76 -13.31 -0.70 31.80
N TYR A 77 -12.77 -0.06 30.77
CA TYR A 77 -13.15 -0.35 29.39
C TYR A 77 -12.54 -1.69 28.99
N THR A 78 -13.39 -2.73 28.91
CA THR A 78 -12.95 -4.13 28.70
C THR A 78 -13.08 -4.60 27.25
N GLN A 79 -13.60 -3.77 26.34
CA GLN A 79 -13.85 -4.11 24.95
C GLN A 79 -12.56 -4.60 24.25
N GLU A 80 -12.66 -5.67 23.49
CA GLU A 80 -11.56 -6.18 22.71
C GLU A 80 -11.30 -5.31 21.47
N VAL A 81 -10.03 -4.98 21.21
CA VAL A 81 -9.65 -4.15 20.05
C VAL A 81 -9.60 -4.99 18.79
N ILE A 82 -10.36 -4.59 17.78
CA ILE A 82 -10.34 -5.20 16.44
C ILE A 82 -9.16 -4.62 15.66
N GLY A 83 -8.01 -5.32 15.70
CA GLY A 83 -6.82 -4.93 14.95
C GLY A 83 -6.74 -5.48 13.53
N ASN A 84 -7.65 -6.40 13.14
CA ASN A 84 -7.61 -7.06 11.84
C ASN A 84 -8.65 -6.44 10.89
N GLU A 85 -8.18 -5.67 9.89
CA GLU A 85 -9.02 -5.02 8.89
C GLU A 85 -9.89 -6.03 8.12
N ARG A 86 -9.37 -7.21 7.79
CA ARG A 86 -10.12 -8.25 7.10
C ARG A 86 -11.32 -8.74 7.92
N TYR A 87 -11.16 -8.80 9.23
CA TYR A 87 -12.25 -9.15 10.13
C TYR A 87 -13.36 -8.10 10.12
N LYS A 88 -13.03 -6.80 10.18
CA LYS A 88 -13.98 -5.70 10.05
C LYS A 88 -14.77 -5.78 8.74
N GLN A 89 -14.06 -6.05 7.63
CA GLN A 89 -14.70 -6.21 6.31
C GLN A 89 -15.67 -7.40 6.26
N ILE A 90 -15.34 -8.52 6.92
CA ILE A 90 -16.23 -9.69 7.02
C ILE A 90 -17.52 -9.33 7.75
N ILE A 91 -17.42 -8.62 8.88
CA ILE A 91 -18.60 -8.18 9.65
C ILE A 91 -19.49 -7.25 8.83
N LEU A 92 -18.90 -6.26 8.14
CA LEU A 92 -19.67 -5.35 7.29
C LEU A 92 -20.37 -6.10 6.16
N LYS A 93 -19.72 -7.08 5.54
CA LYS A 93 -20.36 -7.94 4.53
C LYS A 93 -21.50 -8.79 5.11
N GLN A 94 -21.36 -9.26 6.34
CA GLN A 94 -22.43 -9.98 7.04
C GLN A 94 -23.61 -9.06 7.30
N ILE A 95 -23.40 -7.86 7.85
CA ILE A 95 -24.42 -6.86 8.11
C ILE A 95 -25.20 -6.52 6.83
N GLN A 96 -24.50 -6.28 5.71
CA GLN A 96 -25.15 -6.00 4.44
C GLN A 96 -26.03 -7.15 3.95
N ARG A 97 -25.62 -8.41 4.18
CA ARG A 97 -26.44 -9.61 3.87
C ARG A 97 -27.71 -9.68 4.73
N GLU A 98 -27.58 -9.42 6.03
CA GLU A 98 -28.71 -9.41 6.98
C GLU A 98 -29.71 -8.29 6.64
N MET A 99 -29.23 -7.18 6.08
CA MET A 99 -30.06 -6.09 5.57
C MET A 99 -30.66 -6.37 4.18
N ASN A 100 -30.41 -7.54 3.58
CA ASN A 100 -30.82 -7.88 2.21
C ASN A 100 -30.37 -6.89 1.14
N ILE A 101 -29.19 -6.31 1.30
CA ILE A 101 -28.60 -5.42 0.31
C ILE A 101 -28.05 -6.28 -0.83
N TYR A 102 -28.71 -6.22 -1.99
CA TYR A 102 -28.39 -7.05 -3.17
C TYR A 102 -27.15 -6.57 -3.91
N ASP A 103 -26.86 -5.27 -3.84
CA ASP A 103 -25.67 -4.64 -4.42
C ASP A 103 -24.80 -4.12 -3.27
N PRO A 104 -23.89 -4.94 -2.73
CA PRO A 104 -23.18 -4.62 -1.51
C PRO A 104 -22.14 -3.51 -1.75
N TYR A 105 -22.16 -2.52 -0.86
CA TYR A 105 -21.12 -1.49 -0.79
C TYR A 105 -19.77 -2.09 -0.43
N ASP A 106 -18.71 -1.53 -0.98
CA ASP A 106 -17.36 -1.95 -0.62
C ASP A 106 -17.09 -1.69 0.88
N ALA A 107 -16.62 -2.74 1.56
CA ALA A 107 -16.41 -2.68 3.00
C ALA A 107 -15.27 -1.73 3.40
N GLU A 108 -14.26 -1.57 2.54
CA GLU A 108 -13.14 -0.66 2.77
C GLU A 108 -13.58 0.79 2.67
N THR A 109 -14.37 1.12 1.64
CA THR A 109 -15.02 2.43 1.50
C THR A 109 -15.93 2.77 2.68
N LEU A 110 -16.69 1.79 3.19
CA LEU A 110 -17.55 1.97 4.37
C LEU A 110 -16.70 2.28 5.62
N LEU A 111 -15.60 1.54 5.83
CA LEU A 111 -14.69 1.79 6.95
C LEU A 111 -14.01 3.14 6.85
N ALA A 112 -13.56 3.54 5.65
CA ALA A 112 -12.96 4.85 5.44
C ALA A 112 -13.94 6.00 5.74
N LYS A 113 -15.22 5.87 5.32
CA LYS A 113 -16.28 6.83 5.67
C LYS A 113 -16.54 6.89 7.17
N LEU A 114 -16.61 5.74 7.82
CA LEU A 114 -16.80 5.67 9.28
C LEU A 114 -15.67 6.36 10.01
N SER A 115 -14.42 6.03 9.68
CA SER A 115 -13.22 6.62 10.24
C SER A 115 -13.19 8.14 10.03
N HIS A 116 -13.51 8.60 8.82
CA HIS A 116 -13.58 10.03 8.53
C HIS A 116 -14.59 10.76 9.44
N TYR A 117 -15.79 10.22 9.64
CA TYR A 117 -16.77 10.84 10.51
C TYR A 117 -16.30 10.86 11.97
N LYS A 118 -15.82 9.73 12.48
CA LYS A 118 -15.31 9.62 13.85
C LYS A 118 -14.15 10.55 14.13
N LEU A 119 -13.12 10.53 13.28
CA LEU A 119 -11.91 11.32 13.45
C LEU A 119 -12.15 12.83 13.24
N ASN A 120 -13.27 13.22 12.62
CA ASN A 120 -13.74 14.60 12.53
C ASN A 120 -14.82 14.94 13.56
N GLN A 121 -15.02 14.11 14.58
CA GLN A 121 -16.02 14.30 15.65
C GLN A 121 -17.45 14.54 15.13
N LYS A 122 -17.79 13.95 13.99
CA LYS A 122 -19.12 14.01 13.40
C LYS A 122 -19.90 12.76 13.77
N ASP A 123 -21.18 12.94 14.09
CA ASP A 123 -22.08 11.81 14.36
C ASP A 123 -22.42 11.10 13.03
N ILE A 124 -22.35 9.77 13.02
CA ILE A 124 -22.75 8.96 11.87
C ILE A 124 -24.21 9.20 11.49
N ARG A 125 -25.06 9.59 12.46
CA ARG A 125 -26.46 9.96 12.24
C ARG A 125 -26.63 11.19 11.37
N GLU A 126 -25.62 12.04 11.27
CA GLU A 126 -25.58 13.23 10.40
C GLU A 126 -25.21 12.91 8.95
N LEU A 127 -24.88 11.65 8.62
CA LEU A 127 -24.64 11.23 7.25
C LEU A 127 -25.82 11.63 6.35
N PRO A 128 -25.56 12.10 5.12
CA PRO A 128 -26.59 12.49 4.18
C PRO A 128 -27.61 11.37 3.95
N GLN A 129 -28.89 11.73 3.75
CA GLN A 129 -30.00 10.79 3.56
C GLN A 129 -30.84 11.15 2.33
N LYS A 130 -30.27 11.92 1.40
CA LYS A 130 -30.98 12.44 0.22
C LYS A 130 -31.31 11.35 -0.81
N SER A 131 -30.47 10.32 -0.88
CA SER A 131 -30.64 9.18 -1.78
C SER A 131 -30.86 7.87 -1.01
N LYS A 132 -31.36 6.84 -1.71
CA LYS A 132 -31.48 5.49 -1.14
C LYS A 132 -30.12 4.94 -0.71
N SER A 133 -29.09 5.13 -1.53
CA SER A 133 -27.74 4.67 -1.24
C SER A 133 -27.14 5.36 0.00
N GLU A 134 -27.35 6.65 0.19
CA GLU A 134 -26.88 7.36 1.36
C GLU A 134 -27.55 6.83 2.65
N LYS A 135 -28.86 6.56 2.61
CA LYS A 135 -29.57 5.93 3.74
C LYS A 135 -29.03 4.55 4.05
N GLU A 136 -28.86 3.70 3.03
CA GLU A 136 -28.31 2.35 3.20
C GLU A 136 -26.91 2.38 3.81
N VAL A 137 -26.00 3.24 3.32
CA VAL A 137 -24.66 3.41 3.88
C VAL A 137 -24.71 3.80 5.34
N ARG A 138 -25.51 4.82 5.70
CA ARG A 138 -25.70 5.22 7.10
C ARG A 138 -26.18 4.06 7.96
N ASP A 139 -27.20 3.35 7.51
CA ASP A 139 -27.84 2.28 8.28
C ASP A 139 -26.90 1.08 8.46
N ILE A 140 -26.04 0.78 7.46
CA ILE A 140 -24.96 -0.22 7.58
C ILE A 140 -23.97 0.20 8.67
N LEU A 141 -23.51 1.45 8.64
CA LEU A 141 -22.52 1.95 9.60
C LEU A 141 -23.08 1.99 11.02
N LEU A 142 -24.34 2.40 11.21
CA LEU A 142 -25.02 2.35 12.50
C LEU A 142 -25.12 0.93 13.04
N LYS A 143 -25.49 -0.04 12.19
CA LYS A 143 -25.52 -1.45 12.58
C LYS A 143 -24.13 -2.02 12.92
N TYR A 144 -23.10 -1.55 12.23
CA TYR A 144 -21.71 -1.94 12.56
C TYR A 144 -21.29 -1.41 13.94
N GLU A 145 -21.63 -0.16 14.27
CA GLU A 145 -21.39 0.40 15.60
C GLU A 145 -22.20 -0.33 16.69
N GLU A 146 -23.44 -0.67 16.40
CA GLU A 146 -24.29 -1.47 17.29
C GLU A 146 -23.69 -2.87 17.49
N TRP A 147 -23.27 -3.53 16.42
CA TRP A 147 -22.59 -4.83 16.47
C TRP A 147 -21.35 -4.80 17.35
N LYS A 148 -20.51 -3.78 17.24
CA LYS A 148 -19.34 -3.61 18.11
C LYS A 148 -19.73 -3.54 19.58
N ARG A 149 -20.74 -2.74 19.92
CA ARG A 149 -21.26 -2.61 21.28
C ARG A 149 -21.75 -3.95 21.83
N MET A 150 -22.60 -4.65 21.06
CA MET A 150 -23.17 -5.93 21.48
C MET A 150 -22.13 -7.03 21.67
N ASN A 151 -21.05 -6.99 20.90
CA ASN A 151 -19.97 -7.98 20.97
C ASN A 151 -18.77 -7.55 21.81
N HIS A 152 -18.91 -6.47 22.61
CA HIS A 152 -17.83 -5.91 23.43
C HIS A 152 -16.52 -5.68 22.63
N LYS A 153 -16.64 -5.08 21.43
CA LYS A 153 -15.53 -4.77 20.54
C LYS A 153 -15.36 -3.27 20.38
N MET A 154 -14.13 -2.85 20.08
CA MET A 154 -13.80 -1.49 19.66
C MET A 154 -12.77 -1.54 18.53
N ASP A 155 -12.74 -0.54 17.66
CA ASP A 155 -11.69 -0.35 16.66
C ASP A 155 -10.67 0.71 17.12
N PHE A 156 -9.68 0.99 16.29
CA PHE A 156 -8.65 1.99 16.64
C PHE A 156 -9.22 3.40 16.77
N ASP A 157 -10.22 3.76 15.96
CA ASP A 157 -10.84 5.09 16.05
C ASP A 157 -11.65 5.24 17.34
N ASP A 158 -12.29 4.16 17.81
CA ASP A 158 -13.01 4.16 19.09
C ASP A 158 -12.09 4.48 20.27
N ILE A 159 -10.85 4.00 20.24
CA ILE A 159 -9.87 4.30 21.32
C ILE A 159 -9.71 5.81 21.51
N LEU A 160 -9.63 6.56 20.43
CA LEU A 160 -9.44 8.00 20.49
C LEU A 160 -10.74 8.73 20.84
N THR A 161 -11.85 8.35 20.21
CA THR A 161 -13.15 9.01 20.44
C THR A 161 -13.70 8.72 21.84
N GLU A 162 -13.61 7.49 22.33
CA GLU A 162 -14.01 7.12 23.69
C GLU A 162 -13.12 7.81 24.75
N ALA A 163 -11.81 7.89 24.51
CA ALA A 163 -10.90 8.61 25.41
C ALA A 163 -11.25 10.11 25.45
N HIS A 164 -11.57 10.72 24.31
CA HIS A 164 -11.97 12.11 24.24
C HIS A 164 -13.28 12.35 25.03
N GLN A 165 -14.30 11.52 24.84
CA GLN A 165 -15.56 11.59 25.58
C GLN A 165 -15.34 11.36 27.08
N LEU A 166 -14.52 10.38 27.46
CA LEU A 166 -14.19 10.09 28.86
C LEU A 166 -13.54 11.31 29.54
N LEU A 167 -12.62 12.01 28.88
CA LEU A 167 -11.95 13.17 29.46
C LEU A 167 -12.89 14.37 29.57
N LEU A 168 -13.76 14.60 28.58
CA LEU A 168 -14.78 15.66 28.66
C LEU A 168 -15.82 15.38 29.74
N GLY A 169 -16.22 14.13 29.91
CA GLY A 169 -17.20 13.70 30.92
C GLY A 169 -16.64 13.56 32.34
N ASN A 170 -15.31 13.62 32.52
CA ASN A 170 -14.67 13.42 33.83
C ASN A 170 -13.60 14.48 34.13
N PRO A 171 -13.99 15.68 34.58
CA PRO A 171 -13.06 16.78 34.88
C PRO A 171 -11.96 16.40 35.91
N ASN A 172 -12.30 15.58 36.91
CA ASN A 172 -11.31 15.14 37.91
C ASN A 172 -10.19 14.28 37.29
N LEU A 173 -10.55 13.40 36.35
CA LEU A 173 -9.60 12.60 35.63
C LEU A 173 -8.70 13.49 34.75
N LEU A 174 -9.31 14.42 34.03
CA LEU A 174 -8.59 15.37 33.17
C LEU A 174 -7.60 16.19 34.00
N THR A 175 -8.03 16.77 35.12
CA THR A 175 -7.16 17.51 36.03
C THR A 175 -6.01 16.65 36.56
N SER A 176 -6.27 15.39 36.90
CA SER A 176 -5.22 14.47 37.34
C SER A 176 -4.17 14.21 36.24
N LEU A 177 -4.59 14.07 34.96
CA LEU A 177 -3.68 13.92 33.84
C LEU A 177 -2.86 15.20 33.56
N GLN A 178 -3.50 16.37 33.66
CA GLN A 178 -2.83 17.68 33.52
C GLN A 178 -1.77 17.89 34.62
N HIS A 179 -2.05 17.53 35.84
CA HIS A 179 -1.06 17.57 36.96
C HIS A 179 0.06 16.55 36.74
N ARG A 180 -0.26 15.37 36.22
CA ARG A 180 0.75 14.34 35.94
C ARG A 180 1.67 14.76 34.81
N PHE A 181 1.12 15.22 33.68
CA PHE A 181 1.85 15.53 32.46
C PHE A 181 2.02 17.05 32.32
N GLN A 182 2.96 17.60 33.09
CA GLN A 182 3.23 19.03 33.10
C GLN A 182 3.89 19.54 31.80
N TYR A 183 4.51 18.65 31.06
CA TYR A 183 5.13 18.93 29.75
C TYR A 183 4.69 17.88 28.75
N VAL A 184 4.09 18.35 27.68
CA VAL A 184 3.59 17.49 26.58
C VAL A 184 4.40 17.79 25.33
N MET A 185 4.92 16.73 24.71
CA MET A 185 5.76 16.81 23.51
C MET A 185 5.17 15.90 22.44
N VAL A 186 5.02 16.40 21.21
CA VAL A 186 4.43 15.64 20.10
C VAL A 186 5.36 15.65 18.90
N ASP A 187 5.71 14.46 18.42
CA ASP A 187 6.48 14.27 17.21
C ASP A 187 5.55 14.10 15.99
N GLU A 188 6.07 14.40 14.80
CA GLU A 188 5.35 14.29 13.50
C GLU A 188 3.96 14.97 13.55
N PHE A 189 3.90 16.15 14.17
CA PHE A 189 2.64 16.84 14.48
C PHE A 189 1.77 17.12 13.25
N GLN A 190 2.36 17.24 12.06
CA GLN A 190 1.67 17.43 10.79
C GLN A 190 0.76 16.24 10.40
N ASP A 191 0.95 15.08 11.02
CA ASP A 191 0.12 13.89 10.75
C ASP A 191 -1.05 13.73 11.75
N THR A 192 -1.26 14.72 12.60
CA THR A 192 -2.29 14.69 13.64
C THR A 192 -3.68 14.90 13.04
N ASN A 193 -4.65 14.06 13.44
CA ASN A 193 -6.07 14.25 13.12
C ASN A 193 -6.78 15.10 14.19
N LEU A 194 -8.03 15.51 13.91
CA LEU A 194 -8.77 16.40 14.82
C LEU A 194 -8.93 15.82 16.23
N VAL A 195 -9.28 14.55 16.38
CA VAL A 195 -9.48 13.95 17.71
C VAL A 195 -8.17 13.91 18.49
N GLN A 196 -7.06 13.58 17.83
CA GLN A 196 -5.73 13.61 18.45
C GLN A 196 -5.34 15.02 18.87
N TYR A 197 -5.60 16.00 18.01
CA TYR A 197 -5.34 17.41 18.30
C TYR A 197 -6.12 17.88 19.55
N GLU A 198 -7.43 17.61 19.58
CA GLU A 198 -8.27 17.98 20.74
C GLU A 198 -7.83 17.26 22.04
N LEU A 199 -7.47 15.98 21.97
CA LEU A 199 -6.96 15.24 23.11
C LEU A 199 -5.67 15.85 23.65
N ILE A 200 -4.76 16.28 22.78
CA ILE A 200 -3.52 16.97 23.20
C ILE A 200 -3.84 18.33 23.83
N LYS A 201 -4.75 19.11 23.25
CA LYS A 201 -5.19 20.40 23.83
C LYS A 201 -5.77 20.22 25.23
N LEU A 202 -6.61 19.20 25.43
CA LEU A 202 -7.18 18.91 26.75
C LEU A 202 -6.08 18.61 27.79
N ILE A 203 -5.12 17.76 27.46
CA ILE A 203 -4.05 17.38 28.39
C ILE A 203 -3.07 18.54 28.60
N ALA A 204 -2.74 19.29 27.55
CA ALA A 204 -1.78 20.39 27.59
C ALA A 204 -2.42 21.76 27.87
N ALA A 205 -3.54 21.83 28.61
CA ALA A 205 -4.23 23.09 28.93
C ALA A 205 -3.34 24.10 29.69
N HIS A 206 -2.30 23.63 30.36
CA HIS A 206 -1.26 24.48 30.99
C HIS A 206 -0.29 25.14 29.99
N ARG A 207 -0.45 24.91 28.69
CA ARG A 207 0.34 25.45 27.55
C ARG A 207 1.84 25.08 27.52
N ASN A 208 2.32 24.16 28.35
CA ASN A 208 3.66 23.57 28.20
C ASN A 208 3.65 22.50 27.10
N LEU A 209 3.24 22.91 25.91
CA LEU A 209 3.13 22.06 24.72
C LEU A 209 4.31 22.35 23.79
N PHE A 210 5.02 21.29 23.40
CA PHE A 210 6.10 21.34 22.42
C PHE A 210 5.78 20.41 21.26
N VAL A 211 5.57 20.96 20.08
CA VAL A 211 5.30 20.18 18.88
C VAL A 211 6.45 20.29 17.90
N VAL A 212 6.73 19.21 17.21
CA VAL A 212 7.70 19.19 16.13
C VAL A 212 7.11 18.48 14.91
N GLY A 213 7.34 19.03 13.72
CA GLY A 213 6.81 18.46 12.49
C GLY A 213 7.35 19.16 11.26
N ASP A 214 7.00 18.60 10.13
CA ASP A 214 7.30 19.10 8.79
C ASP A 214 6.04 19.14 7.94
N ASP A 215 5.48 20.33 7.74
CA ASP A 215 4.29 20.57 6.90
C ASP A 215 4.48 20.08 5.45
N ASP A 216 5.73 20.05 4.98
CA ASP A 216 6.09 19.49 3.66
C ASP A 216 6.09 17.96 3.61
N GLN A 217 5.90 17.26 4.74
CA GLN A 217 5.80 15.81 4.83
C GLN A 217 4.40 15.32 5.23
N THR A 218 3.37 16.14 5.14
CA THR A 218 1.97 15.73 5.35
C THR A 218 1.51 14.92 4.14
N ILE A 219 1.46 13.60 4.28
CA ILE A 219 1.07 12.64 3.23
C ILE A 219 0.04 11.61 3.70
N TYR A 220 -0.60 11.84 4.85
CA TYR A 220 -1.62 10.95 5.43
C TYR A 220 -2.99 11.63 5.57
N THR A 221 -3.29 12.57 4.66
CA THR A 221 -4.58 13.28 4.64
C THR A 221 -5.77 12.31 4.48
N PHE A 222 -5.56 11.20 3.76
CA PHE A 222 -6.54 10.12 3.64
C PHE A 222 -6.85 9.40 4.97
N ASN A 223 -5.95 9.49 5.98
CA ASN A 223 -6.15 9.01 7.35
C ASN A 223 -6.66 10.12 8.28
N GLY A 224 -7.11 11.24 7.75
CA GLY A 224 -7.64 12.36 8.51
C GLY A 224 -6.59 13.33 9.06
N ALA A 225 -5.32 13.21 8.68
CA ALA A 225 -4.30 14.19 9.03
C ALA A 225 -4.64 15.57 8.46
N ARG A 226 -4.41 16.62 9.24
CA ARG A 226 -4.69 18.01 8.86
C ARG A 226 -3.45 18.85 8.97
N ASN A 227 -2.97 19.31 7.81
CA ASN A 227 -1.79 20.16 7.74
C ASN A 227 -1.99 21.52 8.40
N GLU A 228 -3.24 21.99 8.46
CA GLU A 228 -3.64 23.25 9.08
C GLU A 228 -3.20 23.35 10.54
N PHE A 229 -3.22 22.24 11.30
CA PHE A 229 -2.82 22.26 12.71
C PHE A 229 -1.36 22.69 12.94
N ILE A 230 -0.46 22.39 12.01
CA ILE A 230 0.94 22.86 12.11
C ILE A 230 1.12 24.20 11.38
N LEU A 231 0.35 24.45 10.32
CA LEU A 231 0.42 25.72 9.60
C LEU A 231 -0.12 26.89 10.43
N ASP A 232 -1.23 26.68 11.13
CA ASP A 232 -1.95 27.74 11.88
C ASP A 232 -1.67 27.64 13.41
N PHE A 233 -0.62 26.93 13.80
CA PHE A 233 -0.32 26.65 15.22
C PHE A 233 -0.16 27.91 16.06
N ASP A 234 0.50 28.94 15.53
CA ASP A 234 0.72 30.23 16.19
C ASP A 234 -0.53 31.15 16.17
N GLU A 235 -1.52 30.87 15.34
CA GLU A 235 -2.83 31.51 15.42
C GLU A 235 -3.64 30.96 16.61
N GLU A 236 -3.63 29.64 16.79
CA GLU A 236 -4.30 28.96 17.92
C GLU A 236 -3.56 29.19 19.25
N PHE A 237 -2.23 29.28 19.20
CA PHE A 237 -1.35 29.52 20.35
C PHE A 237 -0.52 30.80 20.15
N PRO A 238 -1.07 32.01 20.34
CA PRO A 238 -0.38 33.28 20.03
C PRO A 238 0.93 33.48 20.80
N ASP A 239 1.09 32.82 21.96
CA ASP A 239 2.33 32.88 22.74
C ASP A 239 3.38 31.85 22.29
N ALA A 240 3.10 31.06 21.24
CA ALA A 240 4.01 30.02 20.81
C ALA A 240 5.27 30.59 20.18
N LYS A 241 6.42 30.07 20.59
CA LYS A 241 7.70 30.40 19.95
C LYS A 241 7.97 29.44 18.80
N VAL A 242 7.88 29.94 17.58
CA VAL A 242 8.19 29.18 16.37
C VAL A 242 9.70 29.18 16.12
N VAL A 243 10.29 27.99 16.04
CA VAL A 243 11.70 27.79 15.68
C VAL A 243 11.76 26.93 14.43
N THR A 244 12.50 27.39 13.42
CA THR A 244 12.66 26.65 12.15
C THR A 244 14.05 26.03 12.08
N LEU A 245 14.11 24.69 12.00
CA LEU A 245 15.35 23.96 11.76
C LEU A 245 15.56 23.84 10.25
N LYS A 246 16.65 24.43 9.76
CA LYS A 246 16.97 24.49 8.32
C LYS A 246 18.13 23.58 7.91
N GLU A 247 19.05 23.28 8.85
CA GLU A 247 20.25 22.49 8.56
C GLU A 247 19.91 21.01 8.42
N ASN A 248 20.20 20.47 7.25
CA ASN A 248 20.00 19.05 6.96
C ASN A 248 21.30 18.28 7.14
N TYR A 249 21.26 17.27 8.03
CA TYR A 249 22.39 16.40 8.36
C TYR A 249 22.35 15.04 7.65
N ARG A 250 21.27 14.76 6.92
CA ARG A 250 21.03 13.47 6.28
C ARG A 250 21.65 13.38 4.90
N SER A 251 21.25 14.29 4.02
CA SER A 251 21.46 14.20 2.58
C SER A 251 22.49 15.21 2.09
N ASP A 252 23.08 14.93 0.95
CA ASP A 252 24.01 15.86 0.29
C ASP A 252 23.29 17.09 -0.31
N ALA A 253 24.09 18.08 -0.76
CA ALA A 253 23.58 19.34 -1.25
C ALA A 253 22.73 19.21 -2.53
N TYR A 254 23.03 18.26 -3.41
CA TYR A 254 22.28 18.08 -4.66
C TYR A 254 20.89 17.49 -4.41
N ILE A 255 20.78 16.55 -3.47
CA ILE A 255 19.50 15.95 -3.07
C ILE A 255 18.62 17.00 -2.39
N ILE A 256 19.20 17.80 -1.48
CA ILE A 256 18.49 18.86 -0.77
C ILE A 256 18.06 19.98 -1.74
N GLY A 257 18.93 20.41 -2.65
CA GLY A 257 18.58 21.39 -3.68
C GLY A 257 17.41 20.92 -4.54
N LEU A 258 17.42 19.67 -4.99
CA LEU A 258 16.30 19.08 -5.74
C LEU A 258 15.01 19.06 -4.90
N GLY A 259 15.10 18.65 -3.63
CA GLY A 259 13.96 18.63 -2.72
C GLY A 259 13.36 20.02 -2.50
N ASN A 260 14.18 21.03 -2.27
CA ASN A 260 13.76 22.43 -2.12
C ASN A 260 13.02 22.94 -3.38
N GLU A 261 13.57 22.68 -4.57
CA GLU A 261 12.97 23.09 -5.84
C GLU A 261 11.62 22.40 -6.08
N VAL A 262 11.51 21.11 -5.80
CA VAL A 262 10.24 20.37 -5.93
C VAL A 262 9.20 20.94 -5.00
N ILE A 263 9.51 21.06 -3.71
CA ILE A 263 8.50 21.43 -2.70
C ILE A 263 8.21 22.93 -2.69
N GLY A 264 9.14 23.74 -3.16
CA GLY A 264 9.01 25.22 -3.25
C GLY A 264 7.83 25.70 -4.10
N ARG A 265 7.26 24.82 -4.93
CA ARG A 265 6.11 25.11 -5.79
C ARG A 265 4.74 24.88 -5.13
N ASN A 266 4.70 24.34 -3.91
CA ASN A 266 3.48 24.31 -3.12
C ASN A 266 3.19 25.68 -2.54
N GLU A 267 1.93 26.09 -2.56
CA GLU A 267 1.46 27.37 -2.02
C GLU A 267 1.08 27.23 -0.53
N HIS A 268 0.40 26.14 -0.16
CA HIS A 268 -0.06 25.88 1.22
C HIS A 268 1.05 25.23 2.04
N ARG A 269 2.05 26.05 2.42
CA ARG A 269 3.19 25.63 3.26
C ARG A 269 3.81 26.82 3.99
N ARG A 270 4.51 26.53 5.09
CA ARG A 270 5.42 27.50 5.71
C ARG A 270 6.73 27.52 4.95
N LYS A 271 7.05 28.70 4.40
CA LYS A 271 8.26 28.89 3.60
C LYS A 271 9.50 28.59 4.44
N LYS A 272 10.22 27.56 4.04
CA LYS A 272 11.52 27.17 4.59
C LYS A 272 12.36 26.57 3.47
N GLU A 273 13.65 26.79 3.54
CA GLU A 273 14.63 26.25 2.63
C GLU A 273 15.66 25.46 3.45
N LEU A 274 15.89 24.21 3.09
CA LEU A 274 16.85 23.36 3.77
C LEU A 274 18.24 23.64 3.25
N ILE A 275 19.20 23.67 4.16
CA ILE A 275 20.61 23.89 3.91
C ILE A 275 21.35 22.59 4.21
N ALA A 276 22.01 21.99 3.20
CA ALA A 276 22.78 20.80 3.42
C ALA A 276 24.06 21.09 4.20
N THR A 277 24.35 20.27 5.21
CA THR A 277 25.62 20.34 5.94
C THR A 277 26.72 19.58 5.20
N LYS A 278 26.35 18.61 4.32
CA LYS A 278 27.24 17.86 3.42
C LYS A 278 27.25 18.55 2.07
N ILE A 279 28.33 19.27 1.76
CA ILE A 279 28.47 20.05 0.52
C ILE A 279 28.84 19.15 -0.66
N GLU A 280 29.65 18.13 -0.40
CA GLU A 280 30.07 17.14 -1.40
C GLU A 280 28.98 16.08 -1.59
N GLY A 281 28.82 15.60 -2.83
CA GLY A 281 27.86 14.57 -3.16
C GLY A 281 27.77 14.34 -4.67
N GLN A 282 26.87 13.46 -5.07
CA GLN A 282 26.64 13.16 -6.47
C GLN A 282 25.28 13.69 -6.93
N LYS A 283 25.27 14.28 -8.12
CA LYS A 283 24.03 14.77 -8.74
C LYS A 283 23.03 13.61 -8.88
N PRO A 284 21.76 13.82 -8.57
CA PRO A 284 20.71 12.85 -8.88
C PRO A 284 20.75 12.44 -10.35
N LEU A 285 20.65 11.14 -10.60
CA LEU A 285 20.68 10.59 -11.94
C LEU A 285 19.24 10.40 -12.42
N TYR A 286 18.94 10.94 -13.61
CA TYR A 286 17.64 10.81 -14.24
C TYR A 286 17.73 9.89 -15.46
N SER A 287 16.79 8.95 -15.58
CA SER A 287 16.66 8.06 -16.73
C SER A 287 15.24 8.12 -17.31
N ARG A 288 15.15 8.01 -18.64
CA ARG A 288 13.89 7.94 -19.36
C ARG A 288 13.86 6.68 -20.24
N PRO A 289 13.72 5.49 -19.64
CA PRO A 289 13.60 4.25 -20.40
C PRO A 289 12.32 4.23 -21.25
N ALA A 290 12.30 3.41 -22.30
CA ALA A 290 11.16 3.37 -23.19
C ALA A 290 9.92 2.76 -22.49
N THR A 291 10.10 1.74 -21.67
CA THR A 291 8.99 1.04 -20.97
C THR A 291 9.29 0.83 -19.49
N ALA A 292 8.27 0.45 -18.70
CA ALA A 292 8.45 0.05 -17.32
C ALA A 292 9.31 -1.21 -17.15
N ASP A 293 9.28 -2.12 -18.13
CA ASP A 293 10.16 -3.30 -18.11
C ASP A 293 11.63 -2.93 -18.37
N GLU A 294 11.90 -1.98 -19.27
CA GLU A 294 13.25 -1.43 -19.45
C GLU A 294 13.71 -0.59 -18.27
N GLU A 295 12.79 0.13 -17.61
CA GLU A 295 13.05 0.80 -16.33
C GLU A 295 13.56 -0.20 -15.29
N ALA A 296 12.89 -1.34 -15.16
CA ALA A 296 13.25 -2.39 -14.23
C ALA A 296 14.63 -3.02 -14.55
N VAL A 297 14.95 -3.21 -15.83
CA VAL A 297 16.27 -3.68 -16.27
C VAL A 297 17.35 -2.69 -15.87
N TRP A 298 17.16 -1.41 -16.19
CA TRP A 298 18.10 -0.35 -15.82
C TRP A 298 18.34 -0.28 -14.31
N ILE A 299 17.29 -0.38 -13.50
CA ILE A 299 17.41 -0.37 -12.03
C ILE A 299 18.25 -1.54 -11.53
N THR A 300 18.00 -2.75 -12.05
CA THR A 300 18.78 -3.92 -11.61
C THR A 300 20.24 -3.86 -12.06
N GLU A 301 20.53 -3.26 -13.20
CA GLU A 301 21.90 -2.99 -13.66
C GLU A 301 22.60 -1.96 -12.76
N GLU A 302 21.91 -0.87 -12.38
CA GLU A 302 22.43 0.12 -11.44
C GLU A 302 22.67 -0.46 -10.04
N ILE A 303 21.76 -1.32 -9.54
CA ILE A 303 21.96 -2.04 -8.28
C ILE A 303 23.24 -2.89 -8.35
N GLN A 304 23.44 -3.67 -9.41
CA GLN A 304 24.64 -4.48 -9.57
C GLN A 304 25.92 -3.64 -9.71
N ARG A 305 25.84 -2.50 -10.39
CA ARG A 305 26.96 -1.55 -10.50
C ARG A 305 27.34 -0.99 -9.12
N LEU A 306 26.35 -0.61 -8.30
CA LEU A 306 26.56 -0.08 -6.95
C LEU A 306 27.15 -1.13 -5.99
N ILE A 307 26.75 -2.40 -6.12
CA ILE A 307 27.39 -3.51 -5.38
C ILE A 307 28.88 -3.58 -5.75
N GLY A 308 29.23 -3.40 -7.03
CA GLY A 308 30.62 -3.30 -7.48
C GLY A 308 31.39 -2.07 -6.94
N GLU A 309 30.67 -1.01 -6.54
CA GLU A 309 31.24 0.19 -5.89
C GLU A 309 31.35 0.05 -4.35
N GLY A 310 30.88 -1.07 -3.77
CA GLY A 310 31.03 -1.36 -2.34
C GLY A 310 29.77 -1.11 -1.48
N TYR A 311 28.64 -0.74 -2.09
CA TYR A 311 27.36 -0.72 -1.38
C TYR A 311 26.87 -2.14 -1.11
N THR A 312 26.02 -2.27 -0.07
CA THR A 312 25.29 -3.52 0.21
C THR A 312 23.85 -3.41 -0.30
N TYR A 313 23.15 -4.53 -0.46
CA TYR A 313 21.75 -4.51 -0.89
C TYR A 313 20.84 -3.76 0.11
N ARG A 314 21.12 -3.84 1.40
CA ARG A 314 20.35 -3.12 2.45
C ARG A 314 20.52 -1.59 2.40
N ASP A 315 21.55 -1.10 1.73
CA ASP A 315 21.77 0.33 1.53
C ASP A 315 20.81 0.92 0.49
N MET A 316 20.12 0.07 -0.27
CA MET A 316 19.34 0.44 -1.43
C MET A 316 17.85 0.25 -1.21
N THR A 317 17.05 1.20 -1.68
CA THR A 317 15.59 1.07 -1.71
C THR A 317 15.03 1.50 -3.06
N VAL A 318 14.00 0.77 -3.52
CA VAL A 318 13.19 1.16 -4.67
C VAL A 318 11.84 1.65 -4.16
N LEU A 319 11.54 2.91 -4.46
CA LEU A 319 10.31 3.60 -4.06
C LEU A 319 9.37 3.73 -5.25
N HIS A 320 8.15 3.26 -5.07
CA HIS A 320 7.10 3.33 -6.07
C HIS A 320 5.81 3.93 -5.49
N ARG A 321 4.96 4.52 -6.36
CA ARG A 321 3.73 5.21 -5.91
C ARG A 321 2.64 4.22 -5.53
N THR A 322 2.36 3.23 -6.40
CA THR A 322 1.31 2.22 -6.22
C THR A 322 1.91 0.82 -6.35
N MET A 323 1.18 -0.20 -5.89
CA MET A 323 1.63 -1.59 -6.01
C MET A 323 1.83 -1.99 -7.49
N SER A 324 0.96 -1.53 -8.39
CA SER A 324 1.05 -1.78 -9.82
C SER A 324 2.35 -1.25 -10.41
N SER A 325 2.74 -0.03 -10.04
CA SER A 325 3.97 0.58 -10.58
C SER A 325 5.26 -0.09 -10.12
N GLY A 326 5.22 -0.91 -9.05
CA GLY A 326 6.37 -1.70 -8.59
C GLY A 326 6.53 -3.07 -9.26
N ARG A 327 5.53 -3.54 -10.05
CA ARG A 327 5.50 -4.90 -10.61
C ARG A 327 6.73 -5.25 -11.45
N ALA A 328 7.08 -4.42 -12.41
CA ALA A 328 8.18 -4.73 -13.33
C ALA A 328 9.53 -4.87 -12.60
N VAL A 329 9.79 -4.01 -11.61
CA VAL A 329 11.01 -4.10 -10.78
C VAL A 329 10.96 -5.36 -9.91
N PHE A 330 9.83 -5.68 -9.32
CA PHE A 330 9.64 -6.91 -8.55
C PHE A 330 9.99 -8.15 -9.38
N GLU A 331 9.46 -8.25 -10.59
CA GLU A 331 9.74 -9.36 -11.52
C GLU A 331 11.22 -9.42 -11.92
N GLN A 332 11.83 -8.26 -12.20
CA GLN A 332 13.20 -8.21 -12.63
C GLN A 332 14.19 -8.55 -11.51
N LEU A 333 13.89 -8.16 -10.26
CA LEU A 333 14.66 -8.59 -9.09
C LEU A 333 14.61 -10.11 -8.91
N LEU A 334 13.43 -10.72 -9.09
CA LEU A 334 13.28 -12.19 -9.07
C LEU A 334 14.07 -12.89 -10.20
N LEU A 335 13.97 -12.36 -11.42
CA LEU A 335 14.66 -12.93 -12.59
C LEU A 335 16.19 -12.88 -12.46
N LYS A 336 16.71 -11.79 -11.86
CA LYS A 336 18.15 -11.58 -11.65
C LYS A 336 18.64 -12.18 -10.33
N GLU A 337 17.76 -12.82 -9.56
CA GLU A 337 18.06 -13.40 -8.24
C GLU A 337 18.70 -12.40 -7.26
N ILE A 338 18.36 -11.11 -7.43
CA ILE A 338 18.78 -10.05 -6.51
C ILE A 338 17.95 -10.18 -5.23
N PRO A 339 18.59 -10.31 -4.05
CA PRO A 339 17.85 -10.41 -2.80
C PRO A 339 17.08 -9.11 -2.50
N PHE A 340 15.80 -9.22 -2.25
CA PHE A 340 14.96 -8.08 -1.90
C PHE A 340 13.92 -8.44 -0.85
N THR A 341 13.49 -7.44 -0.11
CA THR A 341 12.41 -7.57 0.87
C THR A 341 11.26 -6.65 0.46
N PRO A 342 10.11 -7.21 0.05
CA PRO A 342 8.91 -6.42 -0.13
C PRO A 342 8.36 -6.03 1.25
N TYR A 343 8.00 -4.77 1.42
CA TYR A 343 7.54 -4.28 2.72
C TYR A 343 6.24 -4.97 3.19
N ASN A 344 5.38 -5.41 2.28
CA ASN A 344 4.16 -6.14 2.63
C ASN A 344 4.17 -7.55 2.02
N GLN A 345 4.53 -8.53 2.84
CA GLN A 345 4.70 -9.92 2.44
C GLN A 345 3.42 -10.60 1.96
N LYS A 346 2.24 -10.12 2.39
CA LYS A 346 0.94 -10.74 2.04
C LYS A 346 0.38 -10.28 0.69
N ASP A 347 0.75 -9.07 0.24
CA ASP A 347 0.20 -8.44 -0.97
C ASP A 347 1.24 -8.36 -2.10
N SER A 348 2.39 -9.03 -1.94
CA SER A 348 3.55 -8.83 -2.82
C SER A 348 3.45 -9.46 -4.19
N LEU A 349 2.59 -10.47 -4.38
CA LEU A 349 2.38 -11.07 -5.70
C LEU A 349 1.25 -10.36 -6.44
N PHE A 350 1.62 -9.51 -7.39
CA PHE A 350 0.69 -8.78 -8.26
C PHE A 350 -0.39 -9.68 -8.88
N TYR A 351 0.00 -10.86 -9.38
CA TYR A 351 -0.89 -11.81 -10.05
C TYR A 351 -1.84 -12.57 -9.10
N GLU A 352 -1.56 -12.57 -7.79
CA GLU A 352 -2.46 -13.13 -6.77
C GLU A 352 -3.43 -12.10 -6.17
N ASN A 353 -3.30 -10.82 -6.56
CA ASN A 353 -4.24 -9.78 -6.13
C ASN A 353 -5.67 -10.14 -6.54
N TRP A 354 -6.63 -9.88 -5.67
CA TRP A 354 -8.03 -10.26 -5.86
C TRP A 354 -8.69 -9.67 -7.12
N THR A 355 -8.15 -8.55 -7.64
CA THR A 355 -8.61 -7.93 -8.88
C THR A 355 -7.98 -8.54 -10.12
N VAL A 356 -6.76 -9.01 -10.03
CA VAL A 356 -5.96 -9.54 -11.14
C VAL A 356 -6.17 -11.04 -11.30
N LYS A 357 -6.13 -11.77 -10.18
CA LYS A 357 -6.21 -13.23 -10.13
C LYS A 357 -7.35 -13.83 -10.92
N PRO A 358 -8.61 -13.36 -10.84
CA PRO A 358 -9.70 -13.94 -11.64
C PRO A 358 -9.46 -13.82 -13.15
N VAL A 359 -8.84 -12.73 -13.63
CA VAL A 359 -8.53 -12.54 -15.05
C VAL A 359 -7.45 -13.53 -15.49
N VAL A 360 -6.39 -13.69 -14.68
CA VAL A 360 -5.34 -14.71 -14.92
C VAL A 360 -5.95 -16.13 -14.91
N ASP A 361 -6.86 -16.41 -14.00
CA ASP A 361 -7.49 -17.71 -13.89
C ASP A 361 -8.46 -18.02 -15.06
N TYR A 362 -9.09 -17.01 -15.67
CA TYR A 362 -9.78 -17.18 -16.96
C TYR A 362 -8.81 -17.60 -18.07
N LEU A 363 -7.65 -16.98 -18.16
CA LEU A 363 -6.60 -17.40 -19.10
C LEU A 363 -6.16 -18.85 -18.83
N ARG A 364 -5.93 -19.18 -17.56
CA ARG A 364 -5.56 -20.55 -17.13
C ARG A 364 -6.61 -21.59 -17.51
N LEU A 365 -7.90 -21.29 -17.32
CA LEU A 365 -9.00 -22.18 -17.69
C LEU A 365 -9.17 -22.35 -19.19
N SER A 366 -8.73 -21.41 -20.02
CA SER A 366 -8.76 -21.56 -21.48
C SER A 366 -7.78 -22.61 -21.97
N ILE A 367 -6.67 -22.85 -21.25
CA ILE A 367 -5.64 -23.84 -21.57
C ILE A 367 -5.91 -25.15 -20.82
N VAL A 368 -6.20 -25.06 -19.53
CA VAL A 368 -6.43 -26.20 -18.63
C VAL A 368 -7.85 -26.11 -18.05
N PRO A 369 -8.88 -26.56 -18.79
CA PRO A 369 -10.29 -26.42 -18.38
C PRO A 369 -10.64 -27.13 -17.08
N ARG A 370 -9.80 -28.04 -16.59
CA ARG A 370 -9.99 -28.81 -15.34
C ARG A 370 -9.17 -28.26 -14.16
N ASN A 371 -8.70 -27.01 -14.22
CA ASN A 371 -8.04 -26.39 -13.11
C ASN A 371 -9.07 -25.93 -12.06
N PHE A 372 -9.29 -26.75 -11.02
CA PHE A 372 -10.29 -26.48 -9.97
C PHE A 372 -9.97 -25.23 -9.12
N PRO A 373 -8.72 -24.97 -8.71
CA PRO A 373 -8.39 -23.71 -8.03
C PRO A 373 -8.73 -22.46 -8.87
N ALA A 374 -8.49 -22.49 -10.18
CA ALA A 374 -8.86 -21.40 -11.06
C ALA A 374 -10.39 -21.27 -11.22
N MET A 375 -11.14 -22.38 -11.24
CA MET A 375 -12.61 -22.34 -11.24
C MET A 375 -13.13 -21.67 -9.96
N GLU A 376 -12.60 -22.03 -8.79
CA GLU A 376 -13.00 -21.41 -7.53
C GLU A 376 -12.81 -19.90 -7.53
N SER A 377 -11.69 -19.44 -8.06
CA SER A 377 -11.34 -18.02 -8.14
C SER A 377 -12.34 -17.22 -8.99
N ILE A 378 -12.86 -17.78 -10.09
CA ILE A 378 -13.76 -17.07 -11.01
C ILE A 378 -15.24 -17.12 -10.62
N LEU A 379 -15.66 -18.01 -9.70
CA LEU A 379 -17.07 -18.17 -9.29
C LEU A 379 -17.74 -16.84 -8.88
N PRO A 380 -17.07 -15.93 -8.12
CA PRO A 380 -17.68 -14.64 -7.79
C PRO A 380 -18.03 -13.80 -9.02
N THR A 381 -17.29 -13.91 -10.11
CA THR A 381 -17.58 -13.19 -11.36
C THR A 381 -18.83 -13.70 -12.08
N LEU A 382 -19.32 -14.89 -11.70
CA LEU A 382 -20.57 -15.47 -12.10
C LEU A 382 -21.71 -15.22 -11.09
N PHE A 383 -21.43 -14.42 -10.04
CA PHE A 383 -22.34 -14.17 -8.91
C PHE A 383 -22.72 -15.46 -8.16
N ILE A 384 -21.77 -16.40 -8.05
CA ILE A 384 -21.92 -17.68 -7.35
C ILE A 384 -20.93 -17.73 -6.17
N ARG A 385 -21.41 -18.18 -5.03
CA ARG A 385 -20.55 -18.37 -3.84
C ARG A 385 -19.55 -19.49 -4.09
N ARG A 386 -18.29 -19.26 -3.71
CA ARG A 386 -17.18 -20.20 -3.95
C ARG A 386 -17.44 -21.57 -3.35
N ASP A 387 -17.77 -21.62 -2.05
CA ASP A 387 -18.05 -22.84 -1.31
C ASP A 387 -19.15 -23.68 -1.99
N ARG A 388 -20.28 -23.05 -2.27
CA ARG A 388 -21.44 -23.71 -2.86
C ARG A 388 -21.18 -24.17 -4.30
N GLY A 389 -20.56 -23.29 -5.11
CA GLY A 389 -20.28 -23.61 -6.52
C GLY A 389 -19.27 -24.73 -6.65
N MET A 390 -18.18 -24.71 -5.85
CA MET A 390 -17.17 -25.78 -5.91
C MET A 390 -17.67 -27.10 -5.39
N ALA A 391 -18.43 -27.12 -4.27
CA ALA A 391 -19.04 -28.34 -3.77
C ALA A 391 -19.89 -29.04 -4.83
N HIS A 392 -20.74 -28.27 -5.53
CA HIS A 392 -21.59 -28.80 -6.59
C HIS A 392 -20.77 -29.30 -7.80
N ILE A 393 -19.75 -28.54 -8.24
CA ILE A 393 -18.88 -29.01 -9.35
C ILE A 393 -18.21 -30.34 -8.99
N LEU A 394 -17.66 -30.45 -7.80
CA LEU A 394 -16.93 -31.65 -7.36
C LEU A 394 -17.87 -32.85 -7.23
N GLU A 395 -19.08 -32.67 -6.71
CA GLU A 395 -20.10 -33.71 -6.60
C GLU A 395 -20.53 -34.23 -7.98
N GLU A 396 -20.86 -33.32 -8.91
CA GLU A 396 -21.29 -33.68 -10.25
C GLU A 396 -20.16 -34.32 -11.11
N GLU A 397 -18.89 -33.87 -10.91
CA GLU A 397 -17.72 -34.49 -11.54
C GLU A 397 -17.47 -35.94 -11.11
N GLN A 398 -17.88 -36.31 -9.89
CA GLN A 398 -17.85 -37.71 -9.46
C GLN A 398 -18.89 -38.57 -10.17
N LYS A 399 -20.04 -37.98 -10.50
CA LYS A 399 -21.14 -38.67 -11.23
C LYS A 399 -20.85 -38.77 -12.72
N GLU A 400 -20.42 -37.67 -13.33
CA GLU A 400 -20.12 -37.57 -14.76
C GLU A 400 -18.97 -36.60 -15.04
N ARG A 401 -17.85 -37.15 -15.47
CA ARG A 401 -16.65 -36.37 -15.81
C ARG A 401 -16.82 -35.58 -17.11
N LYS A 402 -16.65 -34.25 -17.03
CA LYS A 402 -16.74 -33.35 -18.18
C LYS A 402 -15.37 -32.74 -18.54
N LYS A 403 -15.15 -32.46 -19.84
CA LYS A 403 -13.98 -31.74 -20.34
C LYS A 403 -13.92 -30.32 -19.75
N TYR A 404 -15.07 -29.70 -19.55
CA TYR A 404 -15.23 -28.37 -18.95
C TYR A 404 -16.16 -28.46 -17.73
N PRO A 405 -15.64 -28.76 -16.55
CA PRO A 405 -16.45 -29.00 -15.32
C PRO A 405 -17.34 -27.81 -14.91
N LEU A 406 -16.99 -26.60 -15.33
CA LEU A 406 -17.78 -25.39 -15.08
C LEU A 406 -19.25 -25.53 -15.58
N ILE A 407 -19.52 -26.45 -16.55
CA ILE A 407 -20.88 -26.72 -17.04
C ILE A 407 -21.81 -27.24 -15.96
N HIS A 408 -21.28 -27.98 -14.96
CA HIS A 408 -22.09 -28.53 -13.87
C HIS A 408 -22.82 -27.44 -13.08
N LEU A 409 -22.29 -26.22 -13.07
CA LEU A 409 -22.97 -25.11 -12.42
C LEU A 409 -24.36 -24.81 -13.01
N THR A 410 -24.64 -25.23 -14.27
CA THR A 410 -25.96 -25.01 -14.88
C THR A 410 -27.09 -25.81 -14.23
N THR A 411 -26.75 -26.84 -13.45
CA THR A 411 -27.68 -27.68 -12.69
C THR A 411 -27.77 -27.32 -11.21
N LEU A 412 -26.96 -26.32 -10.75
CA LEU A 412 -26.98 -25.87 -9.38
C LEU A 412 -28.36 -25.28 -9.03
N SER A 413 -29.00 -25.80 -7.99
CA SER A 413 -30.32 -25.34 -7.54
C SER A 413 -30.31 -23.86 -7.13
N GLY A 414 -31.41 -23.13 -7.38
CA GLY A 414 -31.58 -21.74 -6.95
C GLY A 414 -30.77 -20.70 -7.74
N LEU A 415 -30.22 -21.05 -8.91
CA LEU A 415 -29.65 -20.07 -9.82
C LEU A 415 -30.74 -19.23 -10.48
N LYS A 416 -30.45 -17.95 -10.67
CA LYS A 416 -31.27 -17.04 -11.48
C LYS A 416 -30.99 -17.24 -12.97
N PRO A 417 -31.93 -16.96 -13.88
CA PRO A 417 -31.75 -17.16 -15.34
C PRO A 417 -30.49 -16.48 -15.90
N PHE A 418 -30.15 -15.29 -15.43
CA PHE A 418 -28.94 -14.56 -15.86
C PHE A 418 -27.65 -15.29 -15.48
N GLN A 419 -27.62 -15.96 -14.33
CA GLN A 419 -26.43 -16.72 -13.89
C GLN A 419 -26.21 -17.94 -14.80
N VAL A 420 -27.28 -18.68 -15.16
CA VAL A 420 -27.21 -19.80 -16.12
C VAL A 420 -26.74 -19.32 -17.50
N LYS A 421 -27.25 -18.17 -17.95
CA LYS A 421 -26.79 -17.52 -19.18
C LYS A 421 -25.31 -17.19 -19.12
N ASN A 422 -24.87 -16.54 -18.05
CA ASN A 422 -23.45 -16.16 -17.83
C ASN A 422 -22.54 -17.40 -17.86
N ILE A 423 -22.90 -18.51 -17.21
CA ILE A 423 -22.12 -19.74 -17.22
C ILE A 423 -21.92 -20.23 -18.64
N LYS A 424 -23.00 -20.32 -19.43
CA LYS A 424 -22.94 -20.79 -20.82
C LYS A 424 -22.10 -19.88 -21.71
N GLU A 425 -22.21 -18.57 -21.55
CA GLU A 425 -21.42 -17.57 -22.26
C GLU A 425 -19.93 -17.67 -21.88
N ARG A 426 -19.59 -17.84 -20.61
CA ARG A 426 -18.19 -18.01 -20.14
C ARG A 426 -17.58 -19.28 -20.75
N MET A 427 -18.33 -20.36 -20.81
CA MET A 427 -17.86 -21.60 -21.47
C MET A 427 -17.55 -21.42 -22.93
N LYS A 428 -18.43 -20.71 -23.69
CA LYS A 428 -18.15 -20.36 -25.07
C LYS A 428 -16.92 -19.49 -25.20
N PHE A 429 -16.80 -18.51 -24.32
CA PHE A 429 -15.69 -17.58 -24.27
C PHE A 429 -14.36 -18.31 -24.02
N LEU A 430 -14.29 -19.19 -23.02
CA LEU A 430 -13.07 -19.95 -22.67
C LEU A 430 -12.57 -20.81 -23.86
N LYS A 431 -13.49 -21.36 -24.65
CA LYS A 431 -13.15 -22.12 -25.86
C LYS A 431 -12.62 -21.23 -27.00
N ALA A 432 -12.99 -19.96 -27.03
CA ALA A 432 -12.67 -19.03 -28.10
C ALA A 432 -11.38 -18.23 -27.89
N ILE A 433 -10.86 -18.18 -26.67
CA ILE A 433 -9.68 -17.34 -26.39
C ILE A 433 -8.36 -18.11 -26.37
N GLY A 434 -8.39 -19.45 -26.34
CA GLY A 434 -7.18 -20.27 -26.12
C GLY A 434 -6.04 -20.03 -27.11
N ASP A 435 -6.38 -19.69 -28.37
CA ASP A 435 -5.39 -19.43 -29.43
C ASP A 435 -5.07 -17.93 -29.62
N GLN A 436 -5.58 -17.06 -28.75
CA GLN A 436 -5.32 -15.62 -28.84
C GLN A 436 -4.05 -15.23 -28.05
N SER A 437 -3.49 -14.06 -28.39
CA SER A 437 -2.44 -13.49 -27.53
C SER A 437 -3.03 -13.17 -26.15
N PRO A 438 -2.23 -13.25 -25.06
CA PRO A 438 -2.72 -12.98 -23.72
C PRO A 438 -3.23 -11.54 -23.57
N GLU A 439 -2.61 -10.57 -24.22
CA GLU A 439 -3.10 -9.18 -24.25
C GLU A 439 -4.52 -9.10 -24.82
N THR A 440 -4.75 -9.72 -25.99
CA THR A 440 -6.06 -9.72 -26.64
C THR A 440 -7.13 -10.42 -25.79
N ALA A 441 -6.76 -11.56 -25.19
CA ALA A 441 -7.65 -12.30 -24.30
C ALA A 441 -8.02 -11.49 -23.05
N ILE A 442 -7.06 -10.80 -22.41
CA ILE A 442 -7.30 -9.93 -21.25
C ILE A 442 -8.23 -8.78 -21.62
N LYS A 443 -7.99 -8.09 -22.74
CA LYS A 443 -8.87 -7.01 -23.25
C LYS A 443 -10.31 -7.49 -23.42
N ARG A 444 -10.49 -8.68 -23.98
CA ARG A 444 -11.80 -9.28 -24.16
C ARG A 444 -12.46 -9.64 -22.83
N ILE A 445 -11.73 -10.26 -21.90
CA ILE A 445 -12.22 -10.58 -20.55
C ILE A 445 -12.73 -9.29 -19.87
N ARG A 446 -11.93 -8.24 -19.91
CA ARG A 446 -12.27 -6.93 -19.32
C ARG A 446 -13.53 -6.35 -19.93
N LYS A 447 -13.59 -6.26 -21.27
CA LYS A 447 -14.68 -5.61 -22.01
C LYS A 447 -15.98 -6.40 -21.98
N GLU A 448 -15.93 -7.73 -22.16
CA GLU A 448 -17.13 -8.54 -22.34
C GLU A 448 -17.88 -8.78 -21.01
N PHE A 449 -17.16 -8.80 -19.86
CA PHE A 449 -17.84 -9.09 -18.60
C PHE A 449 -17.14 -8.64 -17.31
N TYR A 450 -15.81 -8.50 -17.29
CA TYR A 450 -15.13 -8.26 -16.03
C TYR A 450 -15.39 -6.84 -15.50
N HIS A 451 -15.44 -5.84 -16.39
CA HIS A 451 -15.83 -4.48 -16.01
C HIS A 451 -17.26 -4.45 -15.44
N GLN A 452 -18.21 -5.18 -16.05
CA GLN A 452 -19.58 -5.28 -15.53
C GLN A 452 -19.61 -5.91 -14.12
N TYR A 453 -18.76 -6.91 -13.86
CA TYR A 453 -18.63 -7.50 -12.53
C TYR A 453 -18.07 -6.51 -11.52
N ILE A 454 -17.05 -5.74 -11.89
CA ILE A 454 -16.48 -4.70 -11.03
C ILE A 454 -17.53 -3.59 -10.78
N ASP A 455 -18.22 -3.13 -11.81
CA ASP A 455 -19.25 -2.09 -11.71
C ASP A 455 -20.46 -2.55 -10.87
N ALA A 456 -20.84 -3.83 -10.97
CA ALA A 456 -21.89 -4.40 -10.12
C ALA A 456 -21.44 -4.58 -8.66
N LYS A 457 -20.15 -4.72 -8.41
CA LYS A 457 -19.58 -4.83 -7.07
C LYS A 457 -19.34 -3.47 -6.42
N GLU A 458 -19.07 -2.47 -7.24
CA GLU A 458 -18.83 -1.09 -6.83
C GLU A 458 -19.88 -0.21 -7.51
N SER A 459 -20.48 0.72 -6.79
CA SER A 459 -21.51 1.62 -7.33
C SER A 459 -21.10 2.23 -8.68
N HIS A 460 -22.06 2.66 -9.51
CA HIS A 460 -21.82 3.29 -10.83
C HIS A 460 -21.00 4.59 -10.82
N VAL A 461 -20.50 4.97 -9.66
CA VAL A 461 -19.76 6.18 -9.36
C VAL A 461 -18.27 5.97 -9.57
N VAL A 462 -17.54 6.97 -10.05
CA VAL A 462 -16.08 6.93 -10.17
C VAL A 462 -15.48 7.14 -8.79
N THR A 463 -14.87 6.10 -8.22
CA THR A 463 -14.21 6.09 -6.92
C THR A 463 -12.70 5.96 -7.07
N GLU A 464 -11.95 6.38 -6.05
CA GLU A 464 -10.49 6.18 -6.03
C GLU A 464 -10.14 4.68 -6.17
N GLN A 465 -10.93 3.81 -5.54
CA GLN A 465 -10.74 2.37 -5.63
C GLN A 465 -10.97 1.83 -7.05
N LYS A 466 -11.95 2.35 -7.79
CA LYS A 466 -12.13 1.97 -9.21
C LYS A 466 -10.96 2.38 -10.08
N GLU A 467 -10.38 3.55 -9.83
CA GLU A 467 -9.16 3.98 -10.52
C GLU A 467 -8.00 3.04 -10.24
N LEU A 468 -7.80 2.63 -8.97
CA LEU A 468 -6.78 1.65 -8.61
C LEU A 468 -7.02 0.27 -9.24
N ILE A 469 -8.28 -0.22 -9.28
CA ILE A 469 -8.62 -1.48 -9.95
C ILE A 469 -8.32 -1.39 -11.45
N LYS A 470 -8.70 -0.29 -12.09
CA LYS A 470 -8.42 -0.06 -13.51
C LYS A 470 -6.92 -0.06 -13.76
N GLU A 471 -6.14 0.62 -12.96
CA GLU A 471 -4.68 0.66 -13.04
C GLU A 471 -4.06 -0.73 -12.92
N MET A 472 -4.52 -1.56 -11.97
CA MET A 472 -4.07 -2.94 -11.82
C MET A 472 -4.37 -3.79 -13.08
N LEU A 473 -5.53 -3.61 -13.67
CA LEU A 473 -5.92 -4.33 -14.90
C LEU A 473 -5.16 -3.82 -16.13
N ASP A 474 -4.90 -2.51 -16.21
CA ASP A 474 -4.09 -1.91 -17.28
C ASP A 474 -2.63 -2.41 -17.18
N GLU A 475 -2.10 -2.55 -15.97
CA GLU A 475 -0.77 -3.10 -15.73
C GLU A 475 -0.70 -4.60 -16.08
N LEU A 476 -1.73 -5.39 -15.78
CA LEU A 476 -1.83 -6.78 -16.21
C LEU A 476 -1.81 -6.90 -17.73
N GLU A 477 -2.55 -6.05 -18.42
CA GLU A 477 -2.60 -6.01 -19.87
C GLU A 477 -1.22 -5.63 -20.46
N GLY A 478 -0.57 -4.61 -19.85
CA GLY A 478 0.78 -4.19 -20.21
C GLY A 478 1.80 -5.32 -20.06
N SER A 479 1.76 -6.04 -18.93
CA SER A 479 2.68 -7.16 -18.67
C SER A 479 2.52 -8.32 -19.65
N ALA A 480 1.30 -8.52 -20.15
CA ALA A 480 0.99 -9.60 -21.10
C ALA A 480 1.47 -9.36 -22.53
N LYS A 481 1.75 -8.10 -22.92
CA LYS A 481 2.16 -7.73 -24.29
C LYS A 481 3.41 -8.42 -24.81
N ARG A 482 4.33 -8.74 -23.92
CA ARG A 482 5.62 -9.39 -24.25
C ARG A 482 5.49 -10.88 -24.57
N PHE A 483 4.30 -11.48 -24.40
CA PHE A 483 4.06 -12.91 -24.63
C PHE A 483 3.19 -13.14 -25.86
N GLU A 484 3.55 -14.12 -26.67
CA GLU A 484 2.79 -14.48 -27.88
C GLU A 484 1.59 -15.38 -27.55
N THR A 485 1.73 -16.26 -26.56
CA THR A 485 0.72 -17.26 -26.21
C THR A 485 0.28 -17.13 -24.75
N ILE A 486 -0.97 -17.50 -24.48
CA ILE A 486 -1.47 -17.56 -23.09
C ILE A 486 -0.66 -18.58 -22.28
N SER A 487 -0.22 -19.69 -22.88
CA SER A 487 0.57 -20.70 -22.18
C SER A 487 1.90 -20.13 -21.67
N SER A 488 2.65 -19.41 -22.51
CA SER A 488 3.91 -18.79 -22.10
C SER A 488 3.74 -17.75 -21.01
N PHE A 489 2.66 -16.97 -21.06
CA PHE A 489 2.34 -15.99 -20.01
C PHE A 489 1.98 -16.65 -18.67
N ILE A 490 1.17 -17.71 -18.69
CA ILE A 490 0.82 -18.45 -17.47
C ILE A 490 2.03 -19.17 -16.87
N THR A 491 2.87 -19.79 -17.71
CA THR A 491 4.14 -20.41 -17.26
C THR A 491 5.02 -19.36 -16.55
N PHE A 492 5.19 -18.20 -17.15
CA PHE A 492 5.94 -17.10 -16.53
C PHE A 492 5.39 -16.70 -15.16
N ILE A 493 4.07 -16.54 -15.03
CA ILE A 493 3.43 -16.21 -13.74
C ILE A 493 3.72 -17.28 -12.68
N ASP A 494 3.62 -18.56 -13.07
CA ASP A 494 3.85 -19.69 -12.15
C ASP A 494 5.32 -19.78 -11.73
N GLU A 495 6.26 -19.52 -12.64
CA GLU A 495 7.69 -19.42 -12.33
C GLU A 495 8.01 -18.27 -11.37
N MET A 496 7.43 -17.08 -11.61
CA MET A 496 7.60 -15.94 -10.70
C MET A 496 7.09 -16.25 -9.30
N LYS A 497 5.95 -16.94 -9.22
CA LYS A 497 5.37 -17.35 -7.95
C LYS A 497 6.29 -18.35 -7.23
N ALA A 498 6.77 -19.37 -7.92
CA ALA A 498 7.65 -20.38 -7.36
C ALA A 498 8.98 -19.78 -6.86
N LYS A 499 9.62 -18.94 -7.67
CA LYS A 499 10.85 -18.24 -7.26
C LYS A 499 10.64 -17.34 -6.05
N TYR A 500 9.52 -16.63 -6.00
CA TYR A 500 9.19 -15.78 -4.85
C TYR A 500 9.02 -16.61 -3.57
N GLU A 501 8.28 -17.73 -3.64
CA GLU A 501 8.07 -18.63 -2.50
C GLU A 501 9.38 -19.23 -2.00
N GLU A 502 10.30 -19.58 -2.90
CA GLU A 502 11.64 -20.10 -2.57
C GLU A 502 12.49 -19.03 -1.84
N ILE A 503 12.61 -17.83 -2.42
CA ILE A 503 13.37 -16.72 -1.82
C ILE A 503 12.78 -16.36 -0.45
N TYR A 504 11.46 -16.26 -0.36
CA TYR A 504 10.76 -15.92 0.87
C TYR A 504 10.95 -16.95 1.98
N SER A 505 10.88 -18.26 1.65
CA SER A 505 11.10 -19.33 2.62
C SER A 505 12.52 -19.30 3.20
N ASN A 506 13.52 -18.99 2.37
CA ASN A 506 14.92 -18.91 2.73
C ASN A 506 15.27 -17.67 3.58
N GLN A 507 14.51 -16.56 3.42
CA GLN A 507 14.74 -15.31 4.13
C GLN A 507 13.97 -15.20 5.45
N ARG A 508 12.99 -16.05 5.68
CA ARG A 508 12.09 -15.96 6.84
C ARG A 508 12.86 -16.07 8.17
N GLY A 509 12.81 -15.00 8.97
CA GLY A 509 13.44 -14.95 10.30
C GLY A 509 14.95 -14.67 10.31
N LYS A 510 15.54 -14.33 9.14
CA LYS A 510 16.94 -13.92 9.02
C LYS A 510 17.02 -12.43 8.76
N ASP A 511 18.02 -11.77 9.34
CA ASP A 511 18.44 -10.42 8.94
C ASP A 511 19.28 -10.57 7.67
N THR A 512 18.62 -10.52 6.50
CA THR A 512 19.25 -10.71 5.21
C THR A 512 19.65 -9.37 4.62
N ASP A 513 20.83 -9.35 3.98
CA ASP A 513 21.23 -8.23 3.13
C ASP A 513 20.33 -8.21 1.87
N SER A 514 19.42 -7.27 1.76
CA SER A 514 18.42 -7.23 0.70
C SER A 514 17.97 -5.82 0.36
N VAL A 515 17.65 -5.59 -0.93
CA VAL A 515 17.05 -4.34 -1.41
C VAL A 515 15.64 -4.17 -0.84
N SER A 516 15.31 -2.99 -0.32
CA SER A 516 13.96 -2.68 0.13
C SER A 516 13.09 -2.25 -1.05
N LEU A 517 11.95 -2.93 -1.27
CA LEU A 517 10.96 -2.54 -2.29
C LEU A 517 9.67 -2.12 -1.59
N MET A 518 9.31 -0.84 -1.69
CA MET A 518 8.16 -0.30 -0.95
C MET A 518 7.52 0.91 -1.62
N THR A 519 6.29 1.22 -1.22
CA THR A 519 5.64 2.47 -1.63
C THR A 519 6.27 3.68 -0.94
N ILE A 520 6.22 4.84 -1.59
CA ILE A 520 6.71 6.11 -1.03
C ILE A 520 6.09 6.38 0.34
N HIS A 521 4.79 6.15 0.53
CA HIS A 521 4.12 6.36 1.82
C HIS A 521 4.78 5.57 2.96
N ARG A 522 5.20 4.33 2.69
CA ARG A 522 5.81 3.46 3.68
C ARG A 522 7.26 3.79 3.99
N SER A 523 7.91 4.56 3.11
CA SER A 523 9.27 5.04 3.33
C SER A 523 9.36 6.22 4.29
N LYS A 524 8.22 6.83 4.66
CA LYS A 524 8.20 7.95 5.63
C LYS A 524 8.80 7.50 6.96
N GLY A 525 9.69 8.31 7.52
CA GLY A 525 10.44 7.99 8.73
C GLY A 525 11.68 7.12 8.50
N LEU A 526 11.86 6.53 7.31
CA LEU A 526 13.06 5.76 6.95
C LEU A 526 14.07 6.64 6.19
N GLU A 527 15.29 6.12 6.01
CA GLU A 527 16.36 6.77 5.25
C GLU A 527 17.35 5.73 4.74
N PHE A 528 17.85 5.92 3.53
CA PHE A 528 18.71 4.96 2.83
C PHE A 528 19.90 5.67 2.17
N PRO A 529 21.09 5.08 2.14
CA PRO A 529 22.20 5.58 1.34
C PRO A 529 21.81 5.81 -0.12
N VAL A 530 21.10 4.86 -0.73
CA VAL A 530 20.71 4.87 -2.15
C VAL A 530 19.19 4.73 -2.30
N VAL A 531 18.59 5.61 -3.07
CA VAL A 531 17.15 5.60 -3.39
C VAL A 531 16.93 5.58 -4.90
N PHE A 532 16.10 4.66 -5.36
CA PHE A 532 15.53 4.63 -6.70
C PHE A 532 14.07 5.06 -6.63
N LEU A 533 13.71 6.21 -7.21
CA LEU A 533 12.34 6.68 -7.37
C LEU A 533 11.88 6.35 -8.78
N ILE A 534 10.98 5.37 -8.90
CA ILE A 534 10.51 4.84 -10.18
C ILE A 534 9.15 5.38 -10.60
N GLY A 535 8.88 5.34 -11.90
CA GLY A 535 7.59 5.71 -12.45
C GLY A 535 7.23 7.17 -12.22
N ALA A 536 8.19 8.10 -12.27
CA ALA A 536 7.95 9.53 -12.13
C ALA A 536 7.31 10.11 -13.40
N ILE A 537 6.06 9.73 -13.68
CA ILE A 537 5.25 10.11 -14.85
C ILE A 537 3.90 10.68 -14.44
N GLU A 538 3.31 11.51 -15.33
CA GLU A 538 1.93 11.98 -15.17
C GLU A 538 0.95 10.80 -15.13
N GLY A 539 0.06 10.83 -14.14
CA GLY A 539 -0.90 9.76 -13.87
C GLY A 539 -0.42 8.71 -12.87
N ASN A 540 0.89 8.68 -12.53
CA ASN A 540 1.44 7.86 -11.45
C ASN A 540 2.01 8.72 -10.32
N LEU A 541 2.87 9.70 -10.62
CA LEU A 541 3.36 10.69 -9.65
C LEU A 541 3.44 12.06 -10.33
N PRO A 542 2.41 12.93 -10.22
CA PRO A 542 1.18 12.80 -9.44
C PRO A 542 0.25 11.69 -9.94
N HIS A 543 -0.45 11.04 -9.00
CA HIS A 543 -1.40 9.98 -9.30
C HIS A 543 -2.64 10.51 -10.03
N SER A 544 -3.28 9.65 -10.85
CA SER A 544 -4.49 9.98 -11.60
C SER A 544 -5.65 10.44 -10.71
N SER A 545 -5.79 9.87 -9.52
CA SER A 545 -6.81 10.26 -8.54
C SER A 545 -6.65 11.73 -8.08
N ALA A 546 -5.43 12.21 -7.92
CA ALA A 546 -5.17 13.59 -7.57
C ALA A 546 -5.47 14.55 -8.73
N LEU A 547 -5.09 14.17 -9.96
CA LEU A 547 -5.36 14.94 -11.18
C LEU A 547 -6.86 15.02 -11.49
N ASN A 548 -7.66 14.04 -11.10
CA ASN A 548 -9.10 13.96 -11.29
C ASN A 548 -9.89 14.10 -9.97
N ALA A 549 -9.31 14.68 -8.94
CA ALA A 549 -9.94 14.76 -7.61
C ALA A 549 -11.33 15.42 -7.61
N ASN A 550 -11.62 16.27 -8.59
CA ASN A 550 -12.93 16.90 -8.80
C ASN A 550 -14.00 15.95 -9.38
N LYS A 551 -13.60 14.80 -9.96
CA LYS A 551 -14.49 13.81 -10.57
C LYS A 551 -14.76 12.61 -9.65
N LEU A 552 -13.99 12.45 -8.58
CA LEU A 552 -14.15 11.36 -7.63
C LEU A 552 -15.30 11.68 -6.64
N GLU A 553 -16.26 10.76 -6.54
CA GLU A 553 -17.47 10.95 -5.74
C GLU A 553 -17.40 10.33 -4.33
N ASP A 554 -16.40 9.49 -4.05
CA ASP A 554 -16.18 8.85 -2.74
C ASP A 554 -15.54 9.79 -1.71
N LYS A 555 -15.05 10.95 -2.14
CA LYS A 555 -14.64 11.99 -1.20
C LYS A 555 -15.90 12.62 -0.58
N VAL A 556 -16.11 12.33 0.67
CA VAL A 556 -17.29 12.67 1.52
C VAL A 556 -17.52 14.20 1.62
N TYR A 557 -16.63 15.01 1.08
CA TYR A 557 -16.74 16.46 1.02
C TYR A 557 -17.12 16.93 -0.39
N LYS A 558 -18.36 17.31 -0.57
CA LYS A 558 -18.73 18.27 -1.63
C LYS A 558 -18.31 19.67 -1.15
N ASP A 559 -17.04 19.98 -1.28
CA ASP A 559 -16.58 21.35 -1.17
C ASP A 559 -17.06 22.13 -2.41
N PRO A 560 -17.63 23.31 -2.26
CA PRO A 560 -18.10 24.10 -3.40
C PRO A 560 -16.97 24.51 -4.37
N ASN A 561 -15.69 24.48 -3.96
CA ASN A 561 -14.54 24.89 -4.77
C ASN A 561 -13.80 23.70 -5.38
N GLN A 562 -14.31 23.19 -6.51
CA GLN A 562 -13.71 22.05 -7.22
C GLN A 562 -12.24 22.27 -7.70
N LYS A 563 -11.85 23.51 -7.99
CA LYS A 563 -10.46 23.82 -8.42
C LYS A 563 -9.47 23.72 -7.28
N GLU A 564 -9.83 24.13 -6.08
CA GLU A 564 -8.99 24.03 -4.88
C GLU A 564 -8.75 22.57 -4.47
N LYS A 565 -9.72 21.68 -4.71
CA LYS A 565 -9.53 20.23 -4.46
C LYS A 565 -8.42 19.63 -5.32
N VAL A 566 -8.37 19.96 -6.61
CA VAL A 566 -7.33 19.42 -7.49
C VAL A 566 -5.97 20.02 -7.12
N SER A 567 -5.91 21.31 -6.81
CA SER A 567 -4.67 21.97 -6.38
C SER A 567 -4.15 21.34 -5.09
N GLY A 568 -4.98 21.21 -4.07
CA GLY A 568 -4.60 20.59 -2.79
C GLY A 568 -4.15 19.14 -2.93
N ALA A 569 -4.85 18.34 -3.75
CA ALA A 569 -4.47 16.97 -4.03
C ALA A 569 -3.13 16.85 -4.77
N VAL A 570 -2.87 17.74 -5.72
CA VAL A 570 -1.57 17.81 -6.44
C VAL A 570 -0.46 18.26 -5.50
N GLU A 571 -0.73 19.19 -4.58
CA GLU A 571 0.24 19.58 -3.56
C GLU A 571 0.60 18.42 -2.61
N GLU A 572 -0.37 17.58 -2.24
CA GLU A 572 -0.11 16.38 -1.44
C GLU A 572 0.77 15.38 -2.20
N GLU A 573 0.50 15.15 -3.49
CA GLU A 573 1.37 14.31 -4.34
C GLU A 573 2.78 14.90 -4.49
N ARG A 574 2.92 16.24 -4.49
CA ARG A 574 4.23 16.89 -4.51
C ARG A 574 4.97 16.72 -3.18
N ARG A 575 4.26 16.77 -2.05
CA ARG A 575 4.84 16.38 -0.73
C ARG A 575 5.29 14.92 -0.74
N LEU A 576 4.54 14.04 -1.40
CA LEU A 576 4.93 12.64 -1.54
C LEU A 576 6.23 12.48 -2.36
N ALA A 577 6.37 13.21 -3.47
CA ALA A 577 7.61 13.24 -4.25
C ALA A 577 8.78 13.81 -3.41
N TYR A 578 8.55 14.88 -2.66
CA TYR A 578 9.53 15.45 -1.73
C TYR A 578 9.95 14.44 -0.65
N VAL A 579 8.99 13.69 -0.07
CA VAL A 579 9.29 12.62 0.87
C VAL A 579 10.19 11.58 0.22
N ALA A 580 9.90 11.12 -1.00
CA ALA A 580 10.72 10.13 -1.70
C ALA A 580 12.17 10.62 -1.91
N ILE A 581 12.33 11.85 -2.42
CA ILE A 581 13.64 12.47 -2.66
C ILE A 581 14.44 12.55 -1.36
N THR A 582 13.82 13.01 -0.28
CA THR A 582 14.49 13.23 1.01
C THR A 582 14.74 11.94 1.81
N ARG A 583 14.41 10.76 1.27
CA ARG A 583 14.84 9.47 1.86
C ARG A 583 16.29 9.16 1.52
N ALA A 584 16.83 9.70 0.43
CA ALA A 584 18.20 9.47 -0.01
C ALA A 584 19.21 10.23 0.87
N LYS A 585 20.31 9.57 1.22
CA LYS A 585 21.46 10.16 1.91
C LYS A 585 22.56 10.60 0.93
N GLU A 586 22.89 9.72 -0.03
CA GLU A 586 24.08 9.85 -0.87
C GLU A 586 23.77 9.78 -2.37
N ARG A 587 22.86 8.86 -2.76
CA ARG A 587 22.57 8.61 -4.18
C ARG A 587 21.05 8.63 -4.41
N LEU A 588 20.65 9.35 -5.43
CA LEU A 588 19.27 9.39 -5.86
C LEU A 588 19.17 9.12 -7.36
N PHE A 589 18.40 8.10 -7.73
CA PHE A 589 18.07 7.73 -9.08
C PHE A 589 16.57 7.99 -9.30
N ILE A 590 16.22 8.67 -10.39
CA ILE A 590 14.84 8.95 -10.75
C ILE A 590 14.60 8.44 -12.16
N SER A 591 13.50 7.72 -12.37
CA SER A 591 13.14 7.21 -13.68
C SER A 591 11.71 7.54 -14.08
N SER A 592 11.52 7.77 -15.39
CA SER A 592 10.24 8.14 -16.00
C SER A 592 10.08 7.35 -17.29
N PRO A 593 9.43 6.19 -17.31
CA PRO A 593 9.23 5.43 -18.54
C PRO A 593 8.41 6.22 -19.55
N ALA A 594 8.83 6.23 -20.83
CA ALA A 594 8.14 6.96 -21.88
C ALA A 594 6.77 6.35 -22.24
N TYR A 595 6.67 5.02 -22.14
CA TYR A 595 5.45 4.27 -22.32
C TYR A 595 5.14 3.47 -21.06
N TYR A 596 3.95 3.66 -20.54
CA TYR A 596 3.47 2.98 -19.35
C TYR A 596 2.05 2.44 -19.61
N GLN A 597 1.82 1.17 -19.30
CA GLN A 597 0.54 0.47 -19.59
C GLN A 597 0.13 0.54 -21.08
N GLY A 598 1.11 0.61 -21.97
CA GLY A 598 0.88 0.67 -23.41
C GLY A 598 0.54 2.04 -23.97
N GLU A 599 0.52 3.07 -23.17
CA GLU A 599 0.29 4.45 -23.56
C GLU A 599 1.53 5.31 -23.38
N GLN A 600 1.73 6.28 -24.27
CA GLN A 600 2.77 7.28 -24.12
C GLN A 600 2.45 8.16 -22.91
N ARG A 601 3.41 8.33 -22.00
CA ARG A 601 3.27 9.14 -20.80
C ARG A 601 4.27 10.30 -20.78
N LYS A 602 3.81 11.43 -20.28
CA LYS A 602 4.67 12.58 -20.01
C LYS A 602 5.48 12.32 -18.74
N CYS A 603 6.69 12.88 -18.67
CA CYS A 603 7.42 12.95 -17.42
C CYS A 603 6.58 13.66 -16.37
N SER A 604 6.72 13.27 -15.12
CA SER A 604 6.09 13.94 -13.99
C SER A 604 6.39 15.44 -14.02
N ARG A 605 5.35 16.27 -13.85
CA ARG A 605 5.51 17.73 -13.71
C ARG A 605 6.43 18.11 -12.55
N PHE A 606 6.52 17.28 -11.52
CA PHE A 606 7.40 17.52 -10.38
C PHE A 606 8.87 17.45 -10.75
N ILE A 607 9.19 16.74 -11.83
CA ILE A 607 10.55 16.56 -12.35
C ILE A 607 10.76 17.37 -13.63
N SER A 608 9.80 17.34 -14.58
CA SER A 608 9.94 18.06 -15.87
C SER A 608 10.08 19.56 -15.71
N ASP A 609 9.42 20.12 -14.69
CA ASP A 609 9.49 21.55 -14.41
C ASP A 609 10.91 22.02 -14.00
N LEU A 610 11.78 21.08 -13.63
CA LEU A 610 13.18 21.34 -13.24
C LEU A 610 14.14 21.27 -14.42
N PHE A 611 13.73 20.68 -15.53
CA PHE A 611 14.55 20.52 -16.71
C PHE A 611 14.14 21.52 -17.80
N LYS A 612 15.11 22.08 -18.50
CA LYS A 612 14.84 22.92 -19.69
C LYS A 612 14.26 22.08 -20.84
N GLN A 613 14.66 20.82 -20.92
CA GLN A 613 14.21 19.88 -21.94
C GLN A 613 14.19 18.44 -21.35
N VAL A 614 13.06 17.74 -21.48
CA VAL A 614 12.95 16.31 -21.14
C VAL A 614 13.39 15.51 -22.36
N PRO A 615 14.27 14.50 -22.21
CA PRO A 615 14.69 13.64 -23.31
C PRO A 615 13.50 13.04 -24.06
N HIS A 616 13.49 13.17 -25.39
CA HIS A 616 12.54 12.48 -26.25
C HIS A 616 12.95 11.00 -26.38
N VAL A 617 11.99 10.10 -26.29
CA VAL A 617 12.19 8.66 -26.51
C VAL A 617 11.24 8.24 -27.62
N ASP A 618 11.80 7.61 -28.66
CA ASP A 618 11.01 7.02 -29.74
C ASP A 618 10.11 5.90 -29.24
N GLU A 619 9.03 5.67 -29.94
CA GLU A 619 8.14 4.54 -29.64
C GLU A 619 8.97 3.24 -29.68
N PRO A 620 8.90 2.43 -28.60
CA PRO A 620 9.65 1.20 -28.57
C PRO A 620 9.18 0.37 -29.76
N LYS A 621 10.07 0.11 -30.71
CA LYS A 621 9.84 -0.94 -31.68
C LYS A 621 9.70 -2.20 -30.86
N ILE A 622 8.46 -2.66 -30.66
CA ILE A 622 8.22 -3.99 -30.11
C ILE A 622 9.01 -4.92 -31.03
N SER A 623 10.25 -5.22 -30.66
CA SER A 623 11.01 -6.22 -31.35
C SER A 623 10.18 -7.48 -31.14
N LYS A 624 9.59 -8.01 -32.21
CA LYS A 624 8.99 -9.34 -32.25
C LYS A 624 10.02 -10.45 -31.94
N LYS A 625 11.27 -10.06 -31.69
CA LYS A 625 12.22 -10.83 -30.91
C LYS A 625 11.85 -10.63 -29.42
N ALA A 626 10.71 -11.24 -29.00
CA ALA A 626 10.78 -11.92 -27.72
C ALA A 626 12.18 -12.54 -27.69
N ARG A 627 12.99 -12.22 -26.66
CA ARG A 627 14.12 -13.07 -26.37
C ARG A 627 13.52 -14.46 -26.39
N SER A 628 13.77 -15.19 -27.50
CA SER A 628 13.70 -16.63 -27.47
C SER A 628 14.73 -16.98 -26.41
N GLY A 629 14.30 -17.00 -25.16
CA GLY A 629 15.05 -17.68 -24.14
C GLY A 629 15.30 -19.02 -24.79
N LYS A 630 16.55 -19.37 -24.94
CA LYS A 630 16.92 -20.64 -25.52
C LYS A 630 16.16 -21.67 -24.69
N MET A 631 15.17 -22.33 -25.30
CA MET A 631 14.48 -23.42 -24.63
C MET A 631 15.54 -24.48 -24.39
N SER A 632 15.98 -24.61 -23.16
CA SER A 632 16.91 -25.66 -22.79
C SER A 632 16.11 -26.83 -22.20
N LYS A 633 16.47 -28.03 -22.63
CA LYS A 633 15.94 -29.24 -22.05
C LYS A 633 16.78 -29.58 -20.83
N ILE A 634 16.15 -29.62 -19.69
CA ILE A 634 16.79 -30.08 -18.45
C ILE A 634 16.16 -31.41 -18.00
N LEU A 635 16.96 -32.21 -17.32
CA LEU A 635 16.45 -33.37 -16.62
C LEU A 635 15.72 -32.89 -15.36
N ALA A 636 14.49 -33.30 -15.16
CA ALA A 636 13.67 -32.86 -14.04
C ALA A 636 12.71 -33.97 -13.58
N TRP A 637 12.37 -33.95 -12.31
CA TRP A 637 11.25 -34.72 -11.78
C TRP A 637 9.94 -34.07 -12.25
N VAL A 638 9.14 -34.77 -13.02
CA VAL A 638 7.88 -34.30 -13.58
C VAL A 638 6.73 -35.12 -13.00
N CYS A 639 5.66 -34.46 -12.57
CA CYS A 639 4.49 -35.14 -12.03
C CYS A 639 3.79 -35.98 -13.10
N THR A 640 3.42 -37.23 -12.72
CA THR A 640 2.76 -38.18 -13.63
C THR A 640 1.25 -37.98 -13.70
N SER A 641 0.66 -37.13 -12.84
CA SER A 641 -0.77 -36.87 -12.83
C SER A 641 -1.19 -36.02 -14.04
N PRO A 642 -2.19 -36.45 -14.82
CA PRO A 642 -2.68 -35.68 -15.96
C PRO A 642 -3.17 -34.28 -15.52
N GLY A 643 -2.57 -33.23 -16.10
CA GLY A 643 -2.92 -31.84 -15.79
C GLY A 643 -2.18 -31.22 -14.60
N CYS A 644 -1.32 -31.96 -13.91
CA CYS A 644 -0.42 -31.40 -12.91
C CYS A 644 0.86 -30.93 -13.62
N ILE A 645 1.22 -29.66 -13.41
CA ILE A 645 2.40 -29.02 -14.04
C ILE A 645 3.62 -29.02 -13.13
N ALA A 646 3.53 -29.66 -11.96
CA ALA A 646 4.63 -29.68 -11.00
C ALA A 646 5.86 -30.38 -11.56
N TRP A 647 7.01 -29.74 -11.39
CA TRP A 647 8.31 -30.31 -11.69
C TRP A 647 9.35 -29.81 -10.65
N GLN A 648 10.43 -30.55 -10.46
CA GLN A 648 11.50 -30.23 -9.53
C GLN A 648 12.85 -30.61 -10.15
N ARG A 649 13.88 -29.79 -9.99
CA ARG A 649 15.24 -30.16 -10.39
C ARG A 649 15.76 -31.28 -9.49
N PRO A 650 16.52 -32.26 -10.02
CA PRO A 650 17.25 -33.22 -9.18
C PRO A 650 18.27 -32.47 -8.31
N GLU A 651 18.42 -32.88 -7.07
CA GLU A 651 19.39 -32.28 -6.14
C GLU A 651 20.83 -32.73 -6.46
N THR A 652 20.97 -33.92 -7.01
CA THR A 652 22.24 -34.49 -7.52
C THR A 652 22.00 -35.31 -8.78
N HIS A 653 23.05 -35.61 -9.55
CA HIS A 653 22.98 -36.47 -10.76
C HIS A 653 22.61 -37.94 -10.44
N GLU A 654 22.67 -38.35 -9.18
CA GLU A 654 22.45 -39.74 -8.73
C GLU A 654 21.11 -39.88 -7.97
N ASP A 655 20.23 -38.90 -8.01
CA ASP A 655 18.94 -38.87 -7.28
C ASP A 655 17.95 -39.87 -7.97
N THR A 656 17.93 -41.13 -7.51
CA THR A 656 17.12 -42.21 -8.09
C THR A 656 15.87 -42.56 -7.26
N ASP A 657 15.64 -41.91 -6.12
CA ASP A 657 14.51 -42.20 -5.25
C ASP A 657 13.19 -41.67 -5.84
N SER A 658 12.11 -42.44 -5.65
CA SER A 658 10.77 -42.05 -6.09
C SER A 658 10.29 -40.82 -5.31
N LYS A 659 10.03 -39.70 -6.03
CA LYS A 659 9.49 -38.47 -5.43
C LYS A 659 7.99 -38.40 -5.57
N VAL A 660 7.36 -37.75 -4.59
CA VAL A 660 5.93 -37.49 -4.55
C VAL A 660 5.70 -36.00 -4.89
N CYS A 661 4.76 -35.74 -5.78
CA CYS A 661 4.43 -34.37 -6.21
C CYS A 661 3.91 -33.52 -5.03
N PRO A 662 4.51 -32.37 -4.73
CA PRO A 662 4.09 -31.53 -3.62
C PRO A 662 2.73 -30.84 -3.86
N LEU A 663 2.24 -30.83 -5.12
CA LEU A 663 0.96 -30.18 -5.45
C LEU A 663 -0.24 -31.14 -5.47
N CYS A 664 -0.04 -32.41 -5.83
CA CYS A 664 -1.15 -33.37 -5.99
C CYS A 664 -0.88 -34.74 -5.37
N SER A 665 0.23 -34.92 -4.66
CA SER A 665 0.65 -36.17 -4.01
C SER A 665 0.77 -37.40 -4.93
N SER A 666 0.78 -37.20 -6.25
CA SER A 666 1.03 -38.26 -7.25
C SER A 666 2.53 -38.53 -7.38
N SER A 667 2.90 -39.70 -7.92
CA SER A 667 4.31 -40.02 -8.17
C SER A 667 4.90 -39.05 -9.22
N MET A 668 6.19 -38.78 -9.09
CA MET A 668 6.97 -38.02 -10.08
C MET A 668 7.92 -38.97 -10.80
N LYS A 669 8.17 -38.68 -12.09
CA LYS A 669 9.15 -39.43 -12.90
C LYS A 669 10.20 -38.46 -13.42
N LEU A 670 11.43 -38.96 -13.48
CA LEU A 670 12.54 -38.24 -14.10
C LEU A 670 12.33 -38.19 -15.61
N GLY A 671 12.34 -37.00 -16.19
CA GLY A 671 12.12 -36.80 -17.62
C GLY A 671 12.69 -35.46 -18.11
N GLU A 672 12.75 -35.29 -19.44
CA GLU A 672 13.14 -34.00 -20.01
C GLU A 672 12.03 -32.96 -19.83
N LYS A 673 12.38 -31.82 -19.30
CA LYS A 673 11.52 -30.63 -19.19
C LYS A 673 12.14 -29.48 -19.96
N GLU A 674 11.36 -28.89 -20.84
CA GLU A 674 11.76 -27.65 -21.52
C GLU A 674 11.53 -26.47 -20.57
N ILE A 675 12.62 -25.72 -20.32
CA ILE A 675 12.59 -24.47 -19.56
C ILE A 675 13.17 -23.33 -20.41
N MET A 676 12.72 -22.11 -20.15
CA MET A 676 13.35 -20.91 -20.72
C MET A 676 14.58 -20.55 -19.89
N GLU A 677 15.75 -20.49 -20.52
CA GLU A 677 16.97 -19.92 -19.94
C GLU A 677 16.97 -18.39 -20.02
#